data_82206f787901ffb37c8a9bd95a33d8d9
#
_entry.id   82206f787901ffb37c8a9bd95a33d8d9
#
_cell.length_a   1.000
_cell.length_b   1.000
_cell.length_c   1.000
_cell.angle_alpha   90.00
_cell.angle_beta   90.00
_cell.angle_gamma   90.00
#
_symmetry.space_group_name_H-M   'P 1'
#
loop_
_entity.id
_entity.type
_entity.pdbx_description
1 polymer ?
#
loop_
_entity_poly.entity_id
_entity_poly.type
_entity_poly.pdbx_seq_one_letter_code
_entity_poly.pdbx_strand_id
1 'polypeptide(L)'
;DPRTEACVFLYPKEATVPSFRVMRVSSGAVITRTQLIQLPMPDAIAVSLDKQAEHDVLDWDEATHSGKNTDNTCDNHVEDTGVDEVSRTATFLPSSETARRLTENVNTASTAQHVELIERERADEATHVHVQNQEHPNEESEREAVVQVDCTPTKSQPRRSQRVLDQESTREALESLNYWTEDMQVYALVTSSNMTCRQAESEHGSIATDSIEGELQQLVNKEFATPIPAAELTPEIIKGAIRSKMFVKQKMKPDGTIDKIKSRLVARGDQQDRTLYEGEDLSATTVTCMSVFSLLAIAAKEQRKVCTADVGGAYLNASMGTDGPPVYMSIEPSLASILSGMDSRYREAIRDNGTIIVRLDKCLYGCIESARKWQLNVMQTMSDNNMKPNAYDPCVLNKTCRDGAQLTIAVYVDDILMTSTNEEEMEELLQAIKNRYGDVKSHRGDVIEFLGMSVDMSTTGSASITMKGMEASIIEDATTERGTRKTNSPAADDIFDIDEDSPPLHNQERSEFHAMVARLLYLAKRVRPECLMAVSFLTTRVTKATKEDKMKLDRIINYLRDNDERGITLTPGAEGIVASGYFDAAYGIHEDGKSHTGACLTVGERGPVSVESTKQSIVTKSSTEAELVATSDSTNMLLHLRNFLTAQGYEQGPSTVYQDNMSCMSLIEKGRSTSKRTRHIAIRHFWTKEKVDTNEIIMVHRATEIMGPANVMTKPIHGAQFVNERKQLTNWE
;
A
#
# COMPACT_ATOMS: atom_id res chain seq x y z
N ASP A 1 -28.12 19.10 -9.38
CA ASP A 1 -27.82 17.99 -10.29
C ASP A 1 -27.32 16.81 -9.47
N PRO A 2 -28.07 15.71 -9.33
CA PRO A 2 -27.62 14.59 -8.52
C PRO A 2 -26.39 13.97 -9.21
N ARG A 3 -25.22 14.15 -8.62
CA ARG A 3 -23.95 13.61 -9.12
C ARG A 3 -23.74 12.14 -8.71
N THR A 4 -24.64 11.58 -7.93
CA THR A 4 -24.69 10.20 -7.51
C THR A 4 -25.79 9.46 -8.23
N GLU A 5 -25.51 8.27 -8.71
CA GLU A 5 -26.43 7.45 -9.47
C GLU A 5 -26.43 6.04 -8.89
N ALA A 6 -27.63 5.49 -8.65
CA ALA A 6 -27.77 4.13 -8.15
C ALA A 6 -27.31 3.13 -9.22
N CYS A 7 -26.40 2.25 -8.84
CA CYS A 7 -25.81 1.24 -9.72
C CYS A 7 -25.73 -0.10 -8.99
N VAL A 8 -25.83 -1.20 -9.73
CA VAL A 8 -25.50 -2.54 -9.24
C VAL A 8 -24.06 -2.85 -9.61
N PHE A 9 -23.28 -3.27 -8.63
CA PHE A 9 -21.89 -3.70 -8.85
C PHE A 9 -21.87 -5.00 -9.64
N LEU A 10 -21.05 -5.08 -10.68
CA LEU A 10 -20.90 -6.27 -11.47
C LEU A 10 -19.55 -6.96 -11.17
N TYR A 11 -18.44 -6.25 -11.41
CA TYR A 11 -17.10 -6.76 -11.13
C TYR A 11 -16.06 -5.63 -11.16
N PRO A 12 -14.91 -5.79 -10.50
CA PRO A 12 -13.80 -4.87 -10.65
C PRO A 12 -13.20 -4.99 -12.06
N LYS A 13 -12.80 -3.88 -12.65
CA LYS A 13 -12.08 -3.88 -13.92
C LYS A 13 -10.58 -3.93 -13.61
N GLU A 14 -9.88 -4.88 -14.21
CA GLU A 14 -8.42 -4.91 -14.17
C GLU A 14 -7.86 -3.69 -14.88
N ALA A 15 -7.38 -2.71 -14.11
CA ALA A 15 -6.72 -1.51 -14.59
C ALA A 15 -5.80 -0.97 -13.48
N THR A 16 -4.79 -0.21 -13.87
CA THR A 16 -3.83 0.48 -12.99
C THR A 16 -4.48 1.48 -12.02
N VAL A 17 -5.69 1.93 -12.31
CA VAL A 17 -6.53 2.71 -11.38
C VAL A 17 -7.70 1.82 -11.00
N PRO A 18 -8.02 1.65 -9.70
CA PRO A 18 -9.18 0.91 -9.26
C PRO A 18 -10.42 1.42 -9.99
N SER A 19 -11.01 0.59 -10.81
CA SER A 19 -12.22 0.92 -11.52
C SER A 19 -13.16 -0.28 -11.50
N PHE A 20 -14.46 0.02 -11.53
CA PHE A 20 -15.50 -0.97 -11.35
C PHE A 20 -16.48 -0.90 -12.51
N ARG A 21 -16.88 -2.07 -12.98
CA ARG A 21 -18.02 -2.17 -13.88
C ARG A 21 -19.27 -2.21 -13.05
N VAL A 22 -20.17 -1.29 -13.31
CA VAL A 22 -21.43 -1.17 -12.62
C VAL A 22 -22.55 -1.00 -13.64
N MET A 23 -23.72 -1.56 -13.32
CA MET A 23 -24.92 -1.39 -14.13
C MET A 23 -25.78 -0.29 -13.49
N ARG A 24 -26.14 0.72 -14.27
CA ARG A 24 -27.07 1.76 -13.82
C ARG A 24 -28.44 1.17 -13.56
N VAL A 25 -29.00 1.38 -12.39
CA VAL A 25 -30.36 0.92 -12.07
C VAL A 25 -31.42 1.59 -12.96
N SER A 26 -31.19 2.85 -13.33
CA SER A 26 -32.16 3.63 -14.13
C SER A 26 -32.23 3.25 -15.61
N SER A 27 -31.18 2.67 -16.20
CA SER A 27 -31.10 2.44 -17.65
C SER A 27 -30.60 1.06 -18.06
N GLY A 28 -30.15 0.21 -17.12
CA GLY A 28 -29.51 -1.06 -17.40
C GLY A 28 -28.15 -0.95 -18.09
N ALA A 29 -27.66 0.26 -18.37
CA ALA A 29 -26.40 0.44 -19.08
C ALA A 29 -25.21 0.10 -18.20
N VAL A 30 -24.28 -0.74 -18.70
CA VAL A 30 -23.03 -1.08 -18.01
C VAL A 30 -22.00 0.03 -18.26
N ILE A 31 -21.53 0.64 -17.18
CA ILE A 31 -20.57 1.75 -17.20
C ILE A 31 -19.38 1.42 -16.31
N THR A 32 -18.31 2.21 -16.43
CA THR A 32 -17.15 2.13 -15.53
C THR A 32 -17.17 3.28 -14.55
N ARG A 33 -16.90 3.00 -13.28
CA ARG A 33 -16.75 3.99 -12.20
C ARG A 33 -15.46 3.74 -11.44
N THR A 34 -14.82 4.81 -11.00
CA THR A 34 -13.59 4.78 -10.19
C THR A 34 -13.87 4.93 -8.69
N GLN A 35 -15.04 5.42 -8.35
CA GLN A 35 -15.49 5.56 -6.96
C GLN A 35 -16.88 4.95 -6.82
N LEU A 36 -17.06 4.15 -5.78
CA LEU A 36 -18.34 3.55 -5.39
C LEU A 36 -18.55 3.79 -3.91
N ILE A 37 -19.76 4.22 -3.55
CA ILE A 37 -20.25 4.21 -2.17
C ILE A 37 -21.14 2.99 -2.06
N GLN A 38 -20.78 2.04 -1.20
CA GLN A 38 -21.62 0.88 -0.95
C GLN A 38 -22.82 1.29 -0.08
N LEU A 39 -23.99 1.08 -0.64
CA LEU A 39 -25.26 1.25 0.09
C LEU A 39 -25.89 -0.12 0.30
N PRO A 40 -26.66 -0.32 1.39
CA PRO A 40 -27.47 -1.52 1.53
C PRO A 40 -28.35 -1.68 0.28
N MET A 41 -28.39 -2.88 -0.28
CA MET A 41 -29.25 -3.17 -1.44
C MET A 41 -30.70 -3.17 -0.98
N PRO A 42 -31.59 -2.37 -1.58
CA PRO A 42 -33.01 -2.42 -1.26
C PRO A 42 -33.59 -3.82 -1.53
N ASP A 43 -34.40 -4.36 -0.62
CA ASP A 43 -34.97 -5.71 -0.72
C ASP A 43 -35.70 -5.94 -2.05
N ALA A 44 -36.37 -4.93 -2.59
CA ALA A 44 -37.05 -5.00 -3.88
C ALA A 44 -36.11 -5.27 -5.06
N ILE A 45 -34.87 -4.76 -5.01
CA ILE A 45 -33.84 -5.01 -6.03
C ILE A 45 -33.26 -6.41 -5.83
N ALA A 46 -32.99 -6.83 -4.60
CA ALA A 46 -32.47 -8.15 -4.28
C ALA A 46 -33.43 -9.25 -4.74
N VAL A 47 -34.71 -9.14 -4.39
CA VAL A 47 -35.76 -10.09 -4.81
C VAL A 47 -35.93 -10.14 -6.34
N SER A 48 -35.76 -9.00 -7.03
CA SER A 48 -35.85 -8.96 -8.50
C SER A 48 -34.67 -9.66 -9.17
N LEU A 49 -33.45 -9.53 -8.61
CA LEU A 49 -32.25 -10.21 -9.10
C LEU A 49 -32.31 -11.72 -8.86
N ASP A 50 -32.78 -12.16 -7.69
CA ASP A 50 -32.94 -13.57 -7.35
C ASP A 50 -33.94 -14.26 -8.27
N LYS A 51 -35.12 -13.65 -8.52
CA LYS A 51 -36.13 -14.18 -9.44
C LYS A 51 -35.63 -14.27 -10.89
N GLN A 52 -34.77 -13.34 -11.32
CA GLN A 52 -34.20 -13.35 -12.65
C GLN A 52 -33.14 -14.45 -12.78
N ALA A 53 -32.33 -14.67 -11.75
CA ALA A 53 -31.35 -15.75 -11.71
C ALA A 53 -32.03 -17.14 -11.75
N GLU A 54 -33.15 -17.32 -11.05
CA GLU A 54 -33.95 -18.55 -11.12
C GLU A 54 -34.53 -18.78 -12.53
N HIS A 55 -34.95 -17.74 -13.21
CA HIS A 55 -35.52 -17.85 -14.56
C HIS A 55 -34.46 -18.17 -15.62
N ASP A 56 -33.27 -17.58 -15.50
CA ASP A 56 -32.13 -17.84 -16.41
C ASP A 56 -31.59 -19.29 -16.25
N VAL A 57 -31.70 -19.90 -15.05
CA VAL A 57 -31.35 -21.31 -14.81
C VAL A 57 -32.36 -22.26 -15.47
N LEU A 58 -33.67 -21.94 -15.42
CA LEU A 58 -34.71 -22.75 -16.04
C LEU A 58 -34.65 -22.75 -17.58
N ASP A 59 -34.37 -21.59 -18.19
CA ASP A 59 -34.19 -21.47 -19.66
C ASP A 59 -32.96 -22.26 -20.16
N TRP A 60 -31.95 -22.46 -19.32
CA TRP A 60 -30.75 -23.22 -19.66
C TRP A 60 -30.96 -24.73 -19.64
N ASP A 61 -31.78 -25.23 -18.71
CA ASP A 61 -32.15 -26.65 -18.63
C ASP A 61 -33.09 -27.06 -19.80
N GLU A 62 -33.98 -26.18 -20.28
CA GLU A 62 -34.81 -26.44 -21.45
C GLU A 62 -34.00 -26.44 -22.78
N ALA A 63 -32.96 -25.59 -22.88
CA ALA A 63 -32.10 -25.53 -24.07
C ALA A 63 -31.19 -26.78 -24.21
N THR A 64 -30.83 -27.44 -23.12
CA THR A 64 -30.02 -28.67 -23.15
C THR A 64 -30.79 -29.93 -23.45
N HIS A 65 -32.15 -29.92 -23.41
CA HIS A 65 -32.99 -31.08 -23.70
C HIS A 65 -33.64 -31.08 -25.09
N SER A 66 -33.45 -30.04 -25.91
CA SER A 66 -34.03 -29.93 -27.28
C SER A 66 -33.05 -30.14 -28.45
N GLY A 67 -32.00 -30.89 -28.23
CA GLY A 67 -31.03 -31.25 -29.29
C GLY A 67 -31.61 -32.21 -30.34
N LYS A 68 -32.11 -31.70 -31.44
CA LYS A 68 -32.40 -32.50 -32.65
C LYS A 68 -31.17 -32.59 -33.54
N ASN A 69 -30.80 -33.86 -33.82
CA ASN A 69 -29.84 -34.27 -34.83
C ASN A 69 -30.09 -33.62 -36.21
N THR A 70 -29.07 -33.06 -36.81
CA THR A 70 -28.93 -33.09 -38.28
C THR A 70 -27.45 -33.36 -38.60
N ASP A 71 -27.23 -34.52 -39.22
CA ASP A 71 -25.99 -34.92 -39.86
C ASP A 71 -25.57 -33.88 -40.93
N ASN A 72 -24.28 -33.56 -40.96
CA ASN A 72 -23.57 -33.45 -42.24
C ASN A 72 -22.05 -33.56 -42.06
N THR A 73 -21.53 -34.56 -42.69
CA THR A 73 -20.14 -34.96 -42.90
C THR A 73 -19.29 -33.88 -43.55
N CYS A 74 -18.06 -33.70 -43.03
CA CYS A 74 -16.86 -33.54 -43.88
C CYS A 74 -15.58 -33.80 -43.06
N ASP A 75 -14.81 -34.75 -43.52
CA ASP A 75 -13.49 -35.14 -43.06
C ASP A 75 -12.49 -34.00 -43.09
N ASN A 76 -11.63 -33.94 -42.08
CA ASN A 76 -10.17 -33.83 -42.27
C ASN A 76 -9.39 -34.05 -40.98
N HIS A 77 -8.46 -34.96 -41.05
CA HIS A 77 -7.43 -35.29 -40.06
C HIS A 77 -6.60 -34.08 -39.66
N VAL A 78 -6.33 -33.91 -38.38
CA VAL A 78 -5.03 -33.48 -37.83
C VAL A 78 -4.87 -33.98 -36.38
N GLU A 79 -3.66 -34.38 -36.05
CA GLU A 79 -3.14 -35.15 -34.96
C GLU A 79 -3.32 -34.54 -33.54
N ASP A 80 -3.44 -35.49 -32.63
CA ASP A 80 -3.42 -35.43 -31.21
C ASP A 80 -2.12 -34.83 -30.62
N THR A 81 -2.24 -33.73 -29.85
CA THR A 81 -1.26 -33.34 -28.81
C THR A 81 -2.01 -32.80 -27.61
N GLY A 82 -1.90 -33.54 -26.50
CA GLY A 82 -2.55 -33.24 -25.22
C GLY A 82 -2.18 -31.89 -24.63
N VAL A 83 -3.19 -31.18 -24.15
CA VAL A 83 -3.05 -30.02 -23.30
C VAL A 83 -4.03 -30.13 -22.14
N ASP A 84 -3.48 -29.97 -20.95
CA ASP A 84 -4.09 -30.07 -19.64
C ASP A 84 -5.37 -29.27 -19.45
N GLU A 85 -6.29 -29.83 -18.69
CA GLU A 85 -7.52 -29.20 -18.21
C GLU A 85 -7.22 -27.94 -17.38
N VAL A 86 -7.52 -26.79 -17.94
CA VAL A 86 -7.65 -25.54 -17.20
C VAL A 86 -9.10 -25.38 -16.75
N SER A 87 -9.31 -25.52 -15.45
CA SER A 87 -10.56 -25.24 -14.75
C SER A 87 -11.12 -23.84 -15.15
N ARG A 88 -12.20 -23.83 -15.92
CA ARG A 88 -12.97 -22.63 -16.23
C ARG A 88 -13.98 -22.39 -15.13
N THR A 89 -13.72 -21.42 -14.27
CA THR A 89 -14.78 -20.77 -13.47
C THR A 89 -15.58 -19.87 -14.44
N ALA A 90 -16.78 -20.31 -14.77
CA ALA A 90 -17.72 -19.52 -15.56
C ALA A 90 -18.27 -18.37 -14.71
N THR A 91 -17.85 -17.15 -15.01
CA THR A 91 -18.48 -15.94 -14.47
C THR A 91 -19.70 -15.61 -15.36
N PHE A 92 -20.88 -15.73 -14.80
CA PHE A 92 -22.13 -15.38 -15.49
C PHE A 92 -22.18 -13.87 -15.75
N LEU A 93 -22.25 -13.48 -17.03
CA LEU A 93 -22.65 -12.13 -17.44
C LEU A 93 -24.11 -12.19 -17.89
N PRO A 94 -25.02 -11.41 -17.33
CA PRO A 94 -26.39 -11.32 -17.83
C PRO A 94 -26.40 -10.75 -19.25
N SER A 95 -27.26 -11.29 -20.12
CA SER A 95 -27.46 -10.81 -21.47
C SER A 95 -27.99 -9.37 -21.47
N SER A 96 -27.81 -8.62 -22.58
CA SER A 96 -28.32 -7.25 -22.70
C SER A 96 -29.85 -7.14 -22.52
N GLU A 97 -30.55 -8.23 -22.76
CA GLU A 97 -32.01 -8.33 -22.62
C GLU A 97 -32.43 -8.50 -21.15
N THR A 98 -31.65 -9.26 -20.35
CA THR A 98 -31.82 -9.40 -18.90
C THR A 98 -31.66 -8.05 -18.20
N ALA A 99 -30.67 -7.24 -18.62
CA ALA A 99 -30.45 -5.91 -18.10
C ALA A 99 -31.61 -4.95 -18.41
N ARG A 100 -32.25 -5.12 -19.57
CA ARG A 100 -33.39 -4.28 -19.99
C ARG A 100 -34.67 -4.60 -19.21
N ARG A 101 -34.94 -5.89 -18.93
CA ARG A 101 -36.10 -6.33 -18.10
C ARG A 101 -35.95 -5.95 -16.63
N LEU A 102 -34.73 -5.95 -16.09
CA LEU A 102 -34.45 -5.46 -14.75
C LEU A 102 -34.79 -3.98 -14.58
N THR A 103 -34.56 -3.15 -15.62
CA THR A 103 -34.89 -1.72 -15.61
C THR A 103 -36.38 -1.44 -15.63
N GLU A 104 -37.17 -2.24 -16.32
CA GLU A 104 -38.65 -2.07 -16.39
C GLU A 104 -39.32 -2.39 -15.05
N ASN A 105 -38.84 -3.38 -14.31
CA ASN A 105 -39.40 -3.77 -13.01
C ASN A 105 -39.01 -2.82 -11.87
N VAL A 106 -37.86 -2.16 -11.95
CA VAL A 106 -37.38 -1.21 -10.92
C VAL A 106 -38.12 0.15 -11.04
N ASN A 107 -38.44 0.58 -12.27
CA ASN A 107 -39.15 1.85 -12.49
C ASN A 107 -40.58 1.89 -11.96
N THR A 108 -41.23 0.73 -11.73
CA THR A 108 -42.59 0.68 -11.21
C THR A 108 -42.70 0.64 -9.69
N ALA A 109 -41.66 0.23 -8.97
CA ALA A 109 -41.71 0.07 -7.52
C ALA A 109 -41.00 1.19 -6.71
N SER A 110 -40.00 1.87 -7.30
CA SER A 110 -39.17 2.83 -6.55
C SER A 110 -39.57 4.30 -6.69
N THR A 111 -40.37 4.68 -7.71
CA THR A 111 -40.67 6.08 -7.99
C THR A 111 -41.71 6.68 -7.02
N ALA A 112 -42.60 5.88 -6.46
CA ALA A 112 -43.67 6.41 -5.60
C ALA A 112 -43.20 6.77 -4.18
N GLN A 113 -42.28 5.97 -3.59
CA GLN A 113 -41.80 6.23 -2.22
C GLN A 113 -40.67 7.24 -2.14
N HIS A 114 -39.84 7.34 -3.18
CA HIS A 114 -38.72 8.29 -3.18
C HIS A 114 -39.16 9.73 -3.53
N VAL A 115 -40.19 9.89 -4.35
CA VAL A 115 -40.77 11.20 -4.66
C VAL A 115 -41.46 11.78 -3.42
N GLU A 116 -42.14 10.94 -2.60
CA GLU A 116 -42.80 11.39 -1.38
C GLU A 116 -41.83 11.82 -0.26
N LEU A 117 -40.63 11.22 -0.19
CA LEU A 117 -39.55 11.64 0.75
C LEU A 117 -38.89 12.97 0.33
N ILE A 118 -38.63 13.16 -0.96
CA ILE A 118 -38.04 14.39 -1.50
C ILE A 118 -39.02 15.56 -1.42
N GLU A 119 -40.31 15.31 -1.60
CA GLU A 119 -41.33 16.36 -1.44
C GLU A 119 -41.52 16.76 0.04
N ARG A 120 -41.39 15.85 1.00
CA ARG A 120 -41.37 16.17 2.43
C ARG A 120 -40.16 16.98 2.86
N GLU A 121 -38.93 16.62 2.41
CA GLU A 121 -37.71 17.39 2.70
C GLU A 121 -37.78 18.80 2.09
N ARG A 122 -38.34 18.97 0.88
CA ARG A 122 -38.54 20.30 0.25
C ARG A 122 -39.60 21.13 0.94
N ALA A 123 -40.61 20.53 1.56
CA ALA A 123 -41.62 21.25 2.32
C ALA A 123 -41.06 21.78 3.66
N ASP A 124 -40.17 21.04 4.29
CA ASP A 124 -39.51 21.45 5.54
C ASP A 124 -38.46 22.55 5.31
N GLU A 125 -37.73 22.54 4.19
CA GLU A 125 -36.82 23.64 3.81
C GLU A 125 -37.54 24.93 3.42
N ALA A 126 -38.73 24.83 2.79
CA ALA A 126 -39.54 26.00 2.42
C ALA A 126 -40.15 26.73 3.61
N THR A 127 -40.33 26.03 4.73
CA THR A 127 -40.93 26.63 5.97
C THR A 127 -39.88 27.40 6.78
N HIS A 128 -38.59 27.17 6.59
CA HIS A 128 -37.50 27.87 7.31
C HIS A 128 -37.01 29.16 6.62
N VAL A 129 -37.37 29.45 5.37
CA VAL A 129 -36.87 30.61 4.61
C VAL A 129 -37.81 31.83 4.72
N HIS A 130 -38.96 31.73 5.42
CA HIS A 130 -39.96 32.79 5.40
C HIS A 130 -39.99 33.70 6.64
N VAL A 131 -39.00 33.71 7.51
CA VAL A 131 -38.98 34.53 8.75
C VAL A 131 -37.81 35.52 8.82
N GLN A 132 -37.15 35.83 7.74
CA GLN A 132 -36.16 36.92 7.76
C GLN A 132 -36.26 37.81 6.51
N ASN A 133 -37.24 38.73 6.50
CA ASN A 133 -37.22 39.98 5.75
C ASN A 133 -38.27 40.93 6.30
N GLN A 134 -37.85 41.79 7.21
CA GLN A 134 -38.44 43.16 7.37
C GLN A 134 -37.46 44.07 8.07
N GLU A 135 -36.92 45.00 7.27
CA GLU A 135 -36.71 46.43 7.41
C GLU A 135 -35.85 47.00 8.55
N HIS A 136 -34.74 47.66 8.14
CA HIS A 136 -34.09 48.75 8.82
C HIS A 136 -34.95 50.05 8.82
N PRO A 137 -34.80 51.01 9.80
CA PRO A 137 -33.69 51.99 9.66
C PRO A 137 -33.07 52.52 10.98
N ASN A 138 -31.84 52.97 10.85
CA ASN A 138 -31.09 54.07 11.48
C ASN A 138 -31.22 54.44 12.96
N GLU A 139 -30.11 54.56 13.63
CA GLU A 139 -29.40 55.71 14.18
C GLU A 139 -28.71 55.42 15.56
N GLU A 140 -27.45 55.77 15.54
CA GLU A 140 -26.53 56.21 16.59
C GLU A 140 -26.90 56.13 18.09
N SER A 141 -26.09 55.53 18.92
CA SER A 141 -25.22 56.18 19.91
C SER A 141 -24.69 55.24 20.98
N GLU A 142 -23.47 55.52 21.35
CA GLU A 142 -22.63 55.01 22.43
C GLU A 142 -23.35 54.64 23.76
N ARG A 143 -22.90 53.54 24.40
CA ARG A 143 -22.38 53.51 25.77
C ARG A 143 -22.06 52.11 26.25
N GLU A 144 -20.88 52.02 26.88
CA GLU A 144 -20.36 50.88 27.63
C GLU A 144 -21.35 50.41 28.73
N ALA A 145 -21.51 49.08 28.83
CA ALA A 145 -21.89 48.43 30.10
C ALA A 145 -21.31 47.06 30.21
N VAL A 146 -20.43 46.90 31.15
CA VAL A 146 -19.90 45.63 31.66
C VAL A 146 -21.04 44.85 32.28
N VAL A 147 -21.31 43.66 31.80
CA VAL A 147 -22.19 42.69 32.49
C VAL A 147 -21.40 41.38 32.67
N GLN A 148 -21.10 41.10 33.92
CA GLN A 148 -20.72 39.77 34.38
C GLN A 148 -21.86 38.79 34.12
N VAL A 149 -21.57 37.70 33.49
CA VAL A 149 -22.49 36.55 33.38
C VAL A 149 -21.88 35.34 34.06
N ASP A 150 -22.58 34.90 35.06
CA ASP A 150 -22.40 33.73 35.84
C ASP A 150 -22.46 32.45 35.00
N CYS A 151 -21.47 31.59 35.09
CA CYS A 151 -21.44 30.30 34.41
C CYS A 151 -22.03 29.20 35.29
N THR A 152 -23.25 28.81 35.01
CA THR A 152 -23.75 27.48 35.44
C THR A 152 -23.96 26.58 34.17
N PRO A 153 -23.54 25.31 34.22
CA PRO A 153 -23.54 24.47 33.01
C PRO A 153 -24.88 23.80 32.81
N THR A 154 -25.59 24.15 31.75
CA THR A 154 -26.70 23.37 31.22
C THR A 154 -26.20 22.33 30.19
N LYS A 155 -26.51 21.07 30.48
CA LYS A 155 -26.27 19.92 29.63
C LYS A 155 -27.12 20.02 28.33
N SER A 156 -26.47 20.00 27.16
CA SER A 156 -27.02 19.30 25.97
C SER A 156 -26.02 19.35 24.80
N GLN A 157 -25.55 18.18 24.46
CA GLN A 157 -25.07 17.68 23.14
C GLN A 157 -24.05 18.47 22.33
N PRO A 158 -22.87 17.85 22.11
CA PRO A 158 -22.43 17.56 20.76
C PRO A 158 -21.79 16.15 20.62
N ARG A 159 -22.61 15.11 20.51
CA ARG A 159 -22.09 13.76 20.22
C ARG A 159 -22.18 13.36 18.73
N ARG A 160 -22.78 14.19 17.87
CA ARG A 160 -22.90 13.90 16.43
C ARG A 160 -21.73 14.45 15.59
N SER A 161 -21.20 15.61 15.94
CA SER A 161 -20.10 16.23 15.17
C SER A 161 -18.76 15.50 15.36
N GLN A 162 -18.46 15.03 16.59
CA GLN A 162 -17.22 14.31 16.87
C GLN A 162 -17.16 12.97 16.13
N ARG A 163 -18.28 12.22 16.05
CA ARG A 163 -18.34 10.96 15.28
C ARG A 163 -18.24 11.13 13.79
N VAL A 164 -18.70 12.24 13.23
CA VAL A 164 -18.56 12.52 11.79
C VAL A 164 -17.13 12.92 11.45
N LEU A 165 -16.48 13.74 12.29
CA LEU A 165 -15.06 14.09 12.14
C LEU A 165 -14.15 12.87 12.35
N ASP A 166 -14.45 12.00 13.32
CA ASP A 166 -13.73 10.74 13.53
C ASP A 166 -13.93 9.75 12.37
N GLN A 167 -15.10 9.74 11.72
CA GLN A 167 -15.35 8.91 10.54
C GLN A 167 -14.72 9.46 9.25
N GLU A 168 -14.65 10.77 9.08
CA GLU A 168 -13.96 11.39 7.94
C GLU A 168 -12.44 11.25 8.06
N SER A 169 -11.85 11.49 9.23
CA SER A 169 -10.42 11.27 9.46
C SER A 169 -10.03 9.79 9.33
N THR A 170 -10.87 8.87 9.79
CA THR A 170 -10.67 7.42 9.61
C THR A 170 -10.80 7.01 8.15
N ARG A 171 -11.67 7.64 7.39
CA ARG A 171 -11.86 7.39 5.95
C ARG A 171 -10.70 7.92 5.11
N GLU A 172 -10.20 9.11 5.39
CA GLU A 172 -9.01 9.68 4.75
C GLU A 172 -7.75 8.86 5.08
N ALA A 173 -7.65 8.36 6.32
CA ALA A 173 -6.59 7.44 6.72
C ALA A 173 -6.69 6.09 5.98
N LEU A 174 -7.90 5.54 5.78
CA LEU A 174 -8.13 4.30 5.04
C LEU A 174 -7.90 4.45 3.52
N GLU A 175 -8.23 5.61 2.94
CA GLU A 175 -7.94 5.89 1.52
C GLU A 175 -6.43 6.07 1.29
N SER A 176 -5.69 6.61 2.25
CA SER A 176 -4.23 6.65 2.21
C SER A 176 -3.60 5.26 2.40
N LEU A 177 -4.19 4.39 3.22
CA LEU A 177 -3.75 3.01 3.45
C LEU A 177 -3.87 2.12 2.21
N ASN A 178 -4.92 2.29 1.39
CA ASN A 178 -5.06 1.56 0.12
C ASN A 178 -3.98 1.91 -0.92
N TYR A 179 -3.37 3.09 -0.81
CA TYR A 179 -2.26 3.50 -1.67
C TYR A 179 -0.94 2.74 -1.34
N TRP A 180 -0.79 2.25 -0.11
CA TRP A 180 0.46 1.64 0.39
C TRP A 180 0.49 0.10 0.35
N THR A 181 -0.62 -0.57 0.05
CA THR A 181 -0.63 -2.05 -0.13
C THR A 181 0.18 -2.51 -1.35
N GLU A 182 0.46 -1.62 -2.32
CA GLU A 182 1.34 -1.89 -3.46
C GLU A 182 2.80 -2.11 -3.02
N ASP A 183 3.29 -1.39 -2.00
CA ASP A 183 4.65 -1.57 -1.48
C ASP A 183 4.86 -2.95 -0.83
N MET A 184 3.85 -3.55 -0.22
CA MET A 184 3.93 -4.92 0.32
C MET A 184 3.96 -5.98 -0.78
N GLN A 185 3.24 -5.79 -1.87
CA GLN A 185 3.28 -6.70 -3.03
C GLN A 185 4.65 -6.63 -3.72
N VAL A 186 5.22 -5.44 -3.84
CA VAL A 186 6.57 -5.23 -4.35
C VAL A 186 7.62 -5.89 -3.46
N TYR A 187 7.51 -5.77 -2.12
CA TYR A 187 8.42 -6.42 -1.18
C TYR A 187 8.39 -7.96 -1.30
N ALA A 188 7.21 -8.55 -1.44
CA ALA A 188 7.05 -9.99 -1.63
C ALA A 188 7.65 -10.47 -2.95
N LEU A 189 7.54 -9.69 -4.03
CA LEU A 189 8.14 -9.98 -5.34
C LEU A 189 9.68 -9.83 -5.32
N VAL A 190 10.18 -8.78 -4.65
CA VAL A 190 11.61 -8.43 -4.57
C VAL A 190 12.43 -9.47 -3.81
N THR A 191 11.80 -10.24 -2.91
CA THR A 191 12.53 -11.17 -2.02
C THR A 191 12.51 -12.62 -2.50
N SER A 192 12.04 -12.95 -3.70
CA SER A 192 11.70 -14.33 -4.06
C SER A 192 12.63 -15.02 -5.07
N SER A 193 13.85 -15.35 -4.66
CA SER A 193 14.51 -16.57 -5.17
C SER A 193 14.24 -17.72 -4.19
N ASN A 194 12.99 -18.21 -4.16
CA ASN A 194 12.62 -19.32 -3.29
C ASN A 194 12.95 -20.64 -3.99
N MET A 195 13.79 -21.44 -3.38
CA MET A 195 14.11 -22.81 -3.81
C MET A 195 13.07 -23.79 -3.25
N THR A 196 12.81 -24.85 -3.97
CA THR A 196 12.15 -26.04 -3.41
C THR A 196 13.12 -26.81 -2.50
N CYS A 197 12.61 -27.65 -1.59
CA CYS A 197 13.48 -28.47 -0.73
C CYS A 197 14.52 -29.24 -1.56
N ARG A 198 14.11 -29.90 -2.64
CA ARG A 198 14.99 -30.67 -3.51
C ARG A 198 16.08 -29.84 -4.19
N GLN A 199 15.75 -28.63 -4.62
CA GLN A 199 16.74 -27.71 -5.20
C GLN A 199 17.76 -27.27 -4.13
N ALA A 200 17.26 -26.87 -2.95
CA ALA A 200 18.11 -26.44 -1.85
C ALA A 200 19.04 -27.56 -1.35
N GLU A 201 18.54 -28.79 -1.22
CA GLU A 201 19.34 -29.97 -0.85
C GLU A 201 20.40 -30.30 -1.93
N SER A 202 20.04 -30.15 -3.21
CA SER A 202 20.98 -30.35 -4.33
C SER A 202 22.09 -29.30 -4.36
N GLU A 203 21.78 -28.04 -4.03
CA GLU A 203 22.71 -26.92 -4.12
C GLU A 203 23.53 -26.73 -2.83
N HIS A 204 22.94 -27.01 -1.65
CA HIS A 204 23.51 -26.68 -0.35
C HIS A 204 23.67 -27.90 0.60
N GLY A 205 23.26 -29.09 0.17
CA GLY A 205 23.45 -30.35 0.92
C GLY A 205 22.85 -30.33 2.33
N SER A 206 23.65 -30.74 3.33
CA SER A 206 23.21 -30.83 4.73
C SER A 206 22.78 -29.49 5.33
N ILE A 207 23.35 -28.36 4.87
CA ILE A 207 22.99 -27.02 5.37
C ILE A 207 21.51 -26.72 5.09
N ALA A 208 20.99 -27.16 3.94
CA ALA A 208 19.56 -27.01 3.62
C ALA A 208 18.70 -27.93 4.47
N THR A 209 19.13 -29.20 4.66
CA THR A 209 18.44 -30.17 5.52
C THR A 209 18.36 -29.67 6.96
N ASP A 210 19.48 -29.24 7.54
CA ASP A 210 19.56 -28.68 8.90
C ASP A 210 18.61 -27.45 9.06
N SER A 211 18.52 -26.61 8.01
CA SER A 211 17.61 -25.46 8.02
C SER A 211 16.13 -25.88 7.99
N ILE A 212 15.78 -26.91 7.22
CA ILE A 212 14.42 -27.45 7.15
C ILE A 212 14.03 -28.09 8.49
N GLU A 213 14.91 -28.92 9.04
CA GLU A 213 14.68 -29.57 10.36
C GLU A 213 14.58 -28.51 11.46
N GLY A 214 15.42 -27.48 11.45
CA GLY A 214 15.38 -26.37 12.40
C GLY A 214 14.05 -25.62 12.38
N GLU A 215 13.50 -25.35 11.20
CA GLU A 215 12.18 -24.72 11.04
C GLU A 215 11.08 -25.62 11.61
N LEU A 216 11.06 -26.92 11.26
CA LEU A 216 10.06 -27.87 11.76
C LEU A 216 10.16 -28.05 13.28
N GLN A 217 11.38 -28.09 13.84
CA GLN A 217 11.58 -28.17 15.29
C GLN A 217 11.06 -26.91 16.02
N GLN A 218 11.27 -25.72 15.44
CA GLN A 218 10.69 -24.49 15.97
C GLN A 218 9.16 -24.53 16.00
N LEU A 219 8.54 -25.02 14.93
CA LEU A 219 7.10 -25.17 14.81
C LEU A 219 6.56 -26.13 15.87
N VAL A 220 7.18 -27.30 16.05
CA VAL A 220 6.79 -28.28 17.08
C VAL A 220 6.94 -27.70 18.48
N ASN A 221 8.06 -27.03 18.77
CA ASN A 221 8.31 -26.41 20.08
C ASN A 221 7.30 -25.28 20.41
N LYS A 222 6.78 -24.60 19.41
CA LYS A 222 5.74 -23.55 19.55
C LYS A 222 4.32 -24.12 19.54
N GLU A 223 4.16 -25.44 19.44
CA GLU A 223 2.85 -26.13 19.36
C GLU A 223 1.96 -25.50 18.27
N PHE A 224 2.51 -25.38 17.06
CA PHE A 224 1.84 -24.65 15.97
C PHE A 224 0.52 -25.30 15.53
N ALA A 225 0.38 -26.62 15.73
CA ALA A 225 -0.77 -27.37 15.24
C ALA A 225 -0.99 -28.67 16.02
N THR A 226 -2.22 -29.13 16.03
CA THR A 226 -2.63 -30.46 16.55
C THR A 226 -2.79 -31.42 15.38
N PRO A 227 -1.99 -32.50 15.29
CA PRO A 227 -2.18 -33.57 14.29
C PRO A 227 -3.49 -34.33 14.56
N ILE A 228 -4.24 -34.60 13.48
CA ILE A 228 -5.52 -35.30 13.56
C ILE A 228 -5.28 -36.79 13.25
N PRO A 229 -5.62 -37.72 14.16
CA PRO A 229 -5.53 -39.17 13.90
C PRO A 229 -6.31 -39.55 12.64
N ALA A 230 -5.76 -40.47 11.83
CA ALA A 230 -6.38 -40.87 10.56
C ALA A 230 -7.82 -41.38 10.74
N ALA A 231 -8.14 -42.00 11.89
CA ALA A 231 -9.49 -42.51 12.22
C ALA A 231 -10.51 -41.40 12.51
N GLU A 232 -10.07 -40.17 12.83
CA GLU A 232 -10.92 -39.02 13.16
C GLU A 232 -11.14 -38.09 11.95
N LEU A 233 -10.48 -38.38 10.81
CA LEU A 233 -10.60 -37.57 9.61
C LEU A 233 -11.92 -37.81 8.88
N THR A 234 -12.77 -36.79 8.84
CA THR A 234 -13.98 -36.78 8.00
C THR A 234 -13.68 -36.38 6.57
N PRO A 235 -14.54 -36.73 5.58
CA PRO A 235 -14.39 -36.29 4.19
C PRO A 235 -14.32 -34.76 4.05
N GLU A 236 -15.06 -34.02 4.90
CA GLU A 236 -15.09 -32.55 4.92
C GLU A 236 -13.75 -31.98 5.35
N ILE A 237 -13.14 -32.54 6.44
CA ILE A 237 -11.79 -32.12 6.90
C ILE A 237 -10.76 -32.39 5.80
N ILE A 238 -10.81 -33.57 5.16
CA ILE A 238 -9.87 -33.94 4.10
C ILE A 238 -10.00 -32.96 2.90
N LYS A 239 -11.22 -32.67 2.49
CA LYS A 239 -11.51 -31.79 1.36
C LYS A 239 -11.17 -30.32 1.67
N GLY A 240 -11.42 -29.88 2.90
CA GLY A 240 -11.17 -28.49 3.34
C GLY A 240 -9.72 -28.22 3.75
N ALA A 241 -8.87 -29.25 3.86
CA ALA A 241 -7.48 -29.07 4.27
C ALA A 241 -6.66 -28.38 3.16
N ILE A 242 -6.14 -27.20 3.47
CA ILE A 242 -5.22 -26.45 2.59
C ILE A 242 -3.85 -27.14 2.57
N ARG A 243 -3.07 -26.95 1.51
CA ARG A 243 -1.74 -27.56 1.40
C ARG A 243 -0.69 -26.73 2.13
N SER A 244 0.34 -27.41 2.63
CA SER A 244 1.58 -26.78 3.06
C SER A 244 2.56 -26.64 1.89
N LYS A 245 3.50 -25.69 2.01
CA LYS A 245 4.66 -25.57 1.12
C LYS A 245 5.88 -25.14 1.93
N MET A 246 7.00 -25.84 1.76
CA MET A 246 8.27 -25.42 2.33
C MET A 246 9.01 -24.54 1.30
N PHE A 247 9.39 -23.34 1.71
CA PHE A 247 10.29 -22.47 0.97
C PHE A 247 11.65 -22.48 1.64
N VAL A 248 12.69 -22.57 0.82
CA VAL A 248 14.08 -22.45 1.27
C VAL A 248 14.71 -21.26 0.54
N LYS A 249 15.31 -20.35 1.30
CA LYS A 249 15.88 -19.12 0.78
C LYS A 249 17.30 -18.93 1.30
N GLN A 250 18.20 -18.53 0.40
CA GLN A 250 19.52 -18.04 0.75
C GLN A 250 19.41 -16.58 1.23
N LYS A 251 19.85 -16.30 2.45
CA LYS A 251 20.02 -14.94 2.96
C LYS A 251 21.44 -14.47 2.69
N MET A 252 21.54 -13.24 2.18
CA MET A 252 22.81 -12.56 1.98
C MET A 252 23.04 -11.56 3.12
N LYS A 253 24.30 -11.35 3.49
CA LYS A 253 24.72 -10.26 4.36
C LYS A 253 24.73 -8.94 3.58
N PRO A 254 24.77 -7.78 4.26
CA PRO A 254 24.90 -6.47 3.61
C PRO A 254 26.15 -6.33 2.71
N ASP A 255 27.19 -7.15 2.96
CA ASP A 255 28.42 -7.21 2.19
C ASP A 255 28.34 -8.12 0.94
N GLY A 256 27.16 -8.72 0.66
CA GLY A 256 26.95 -9.62 -0.46
C GLY A 256 27.38 -11.07 -0.23
N THR A 257 27.93 -11.43 0.94
CA THR A 257 28.24 -12.83 1.27
C THR A 257 27.01 -13.58 1.78
N ILE A 258 27.02 -14.93 1.65
CA ILE A 258 25.94 -15.77 2.18
C ILE A 258 25.92 -15.67 3.71
N ASP A 259 24.80 -15.22 4.28
CA ASP A 259 24.59 -15.23 5.72
C ASP A 259 24.18 -16.63 6.18
N LYS A 260 23.08 -17.13 5.64
CA LYS A 260 22.54 -18.46 5.98
C LYS A 260 21.47 -18.92 4.99
N ILE A 261 21.22 -20.23 5.01
CA ILE A 261 20.00 -20.79 4.41
C ILE A 261 18.87 -20.68 5.42
N LYS A 262 17.71 -20.16 5.00
CA LYS A 262 16.51 -20.02 5.84
C LYS A 262 15.34 -20.74 5.20
N SER A 263 14.77 -21.68 5.95
CA SER A 263 13.56 -22.42 5.56
C SER A 263 12.33 -21.80 6.21
N ARG A 264 11.16 -21.91 5.56
CA ARG A 264 9.85 -21.54 6.12
C ARG A 264 8.76 -22.46 5.62
N LEU A 265 8.03 -23.07 6.58
CA LEU A 265 6.78 -23.76 6.27
C LEU A 265 5.65 -22.75 6.12
N VAL A 266 4.94 -22.80 4.99
CA VAL A 266 3.89 -21.85 4.63
C VAL A 266 2.61 -22.59 4.30
N ALA A 267 1.49 -22.11 4.83
CA ALA A 267 0.16 -22.57 4.45
C ALA A 267 -0.27 -21.94 3.12
N ARG A 268 -0.99 -22.67 2.29
CA ARG A 268 -1.55 -22.15 1.05
C ARG A 268 -2.89 -21.45 1.31
N GLY A 269 -2.85 -20.24 1.84
CA GLY A 269 -4.03 -19.43 2.12
C GLY A 269 -4.83 -19.01 0.87
N ASP A 270 -4.23 -19.14 -0.33
CA ASP A 270 -4.94 -19.04 -1.60
C ASP A 270 -6.03 -20.13 -1.75
N GLN A 271 -5.97 -21.19 -0.97
CA GLN A 271 -6.96 -22.27 -0.92
C GLN A 271 -7.99 -22.11 0.22
N GLN A 272 -7.83 -21.10 1.11
CA GLN A 272 -8.81 -20.81 2.14
C GLN A 272 -10.05 -20.15 1.54
N ASP A 273 -11.22 -20.52 2.07
CA ASP A 273 -12.48 -19.90 1.68
C ASP A 273 -12.61 -18.48 2.28
N ARG A 274 -12.38 -17.47 1.46
CA ARG A 274 -12.45 -16.07 1.89
C ARG A 274 -13.85 -15.62 2.31
N THR A 275 -14.90 -16.34 1.93
CA THR A 275 -16.29 -15.97 2.29
C THR A 275 -16.58 -16.22 3.78
N LEU A 276 -15.72 -16.96 4.47
CA LEU A 276 -15.80 -17.22 5.91
C LEU A 276 -15.22 -16.10 6.78
N TYR A 277 -14.66 -15.04 6.19
CA TYR A 277 -13.97 -13.97 6.89
C TYR A 277 -14.53 -12.61 6.50
N GLU A 278 -14.60 -11.69 7.45
CA GLU A 278 -14.92 -10.29 7.17
C GLU A 278 -13.68 -9.56 6.63
N GLY A 279 -13.88 -8.49 5.84
CA GLY A 279 -12.77 -7.76 5.21
C GLY A 279 -11.75 -7.20 6.21
N GLU A 280 -12.20 -6.82 7.41
CA GLU A 280 -11.35 -6.31 8.48
C GLU A 280 -10.44 -7.38 9.10
N ASP A 281 -10.82 -8.66 9.03
CA ASP A 281 -10.03 -9.79 9.54
C ASP A 281 -8.88 -10.17 8.63
N LEU A 282 -8.88 -9.68 7.40
CA LEU A 282 -7.92 -10.03 6.35
C LEU A 282 -6.82 -8.99 6.14
N SER A 283 -6.95 -7.79 6.73
CA SER A 283 -6.03 -6.68 6.51
C SER A 283 -5.19 -6.38 7.75
N ALA A 284 -3.88 -6.40 7.58
CA ALA A 284 -2.91 -5.94 8.59
C ALA A 284 -2.12 -4.76 8.03
N THR A 285 -2.05 -3.68 8.79
CA THR A 285 -1.24 -2.51 8.44
C THR A 285 0.20 -2.71 8.88
N THR A 286 1.12 -2.07 8.17
CA THR A 286 2.54 -1.96 8.54
C THR A 286 2.94 -0.49 8.55
N VAL A 287 3.97 -0.13 9.32
CA VAL A 287 4.48 1.23 9.34
C VAL A 287 4.91 1.67 7.94
N THR A 288 4.59 2.91 7.58
CA THR A 288 4.96 3.48 6.29
C THR A 288 6.44 3.91 6.26
N CYS A 289 7.07 3.89 5.08
CA CYS A 289 8.45 4.37 4.92
C CYS A 289 8.60 5.85 5.30
N MET A 290 7.58 6.66 4.96
CA MET A 290 7.52 8.08 5.34
C MET A 290 7.52 8.25 6.86
N SER A 291 6.75 7.47 7.59
CA SER A 291 6.75 7.47 9.06
C SER A 291 8.12 7.08 9.63
N VAL A 292 8.73 5.99 9.11
CA VAL A 292 10.06 5.55 9.54
C VAL A 292 11.11 6.65 9.33
N PHE A 293 11.16 7.27 8.14
CA PHE A 293 12.12 8.34 7.85
C PHE A 293 11.86 9.58 8.69
N SER A 294 10.59 9.92 8.94
CA SER A 294 10.24 11.01 9.85
C SER A 294 10.71 10.74 11.29
N LEU A 295 10.56 9.50 11.78
CA LEU A 295 11.06 9.11 13.10
C LEU A 295 12.58 9.15 13.19
N LEU A 296 13.30 8.76 12.14
CA LEU A 296 14.77 8.86 12.07
C LEU A 296 15.22 10.33 12.01
N ALA A 297 14.50 11.20 11.31
CA ALA A 297 14.75 12.64 11.31
C ALA A 297 14.54 13.24 12.72
N ILE A 298 13.45 12.87 13.40
CA ILE A 298 13.20 13.26 14.80
C ILE A 298 14.33 12.77 15.71
N ALA A 299 14.70 11.49 15.58
CA ALA A 299 15.78 10.90 16.39
C ALA A 299 17.12 11.63 16.19
N ALA A 300 17.45 11.98 14.92
CA ALA A 300 18.65 12.77 14.63
C ALA A 300 18.61 14.17 15.27
N LYS A 301 17.48 14.88 15.16
CA LYS A 301 17.31 16.22 15.73
C LYS A 301 17.44 16.23 17.24
N GLU A 302 16.82 15.27 17.92
CA GLU A 302 16.77 15.20 19.38
C GLU A 302 17.88 14.33 19.98
N GLN A 303 18.78 13.80 19.14
CA GLN A 303 19.88 12.91 19.55
C GLN A 303 19.37 11.69 20.35
N ARG A 304 18.22 11.13 19.90
CA ARG A 304 17.63 9.94 20.50
C ARG A 304 18.52 8.73 20.27
N LYS A 305 18.57 7.85 21.24
CA LYS A 305 19.11 6.51 21.05
C LYS A 305 18.15 5.67 20.24
N VAL A 306 18.70 4.81 19.41
CA VAL A 306 17.93 3.95 18.51
C VAL A 306 18.23 2.48 18.83
N CYS A 307 17.17 1.68 18.85
CA CYS A 307 17.23 0.24 19.07
C CYS A 307 16.32 -0.46 18.05
N THR A 308 16.77 -1.56 17.49
CA THR A 308 15.92 -2.46 16.71
C THR A 308 15.69 -3.76 17.47
N ALA A 309 14.51 -4.37 17.28
CA ALA A 309 14.19 -5.68 17.82
C ALA A 309 13.46 -6.51 16.75
N ASP A 310 13.82 -7.79 16.65
CA ASP A 310 13.22 -8.79 15.72
C ASP A 310 12.59 -9.89 16.58
N VAL A 311 11.26 -10.09 16.42
CA VAL A 311 10.50 -11.10 17.17
C VAL A 311 10.50 -12.41 16.40
N GLY A 312 11.26 -13.40 16.88
CA GLY A 312 11.38 -14.71 16.25
C GLY A 312 10.05 -15.44 16.13
N GLY A 313 9.72 -15.89 14.88
CA GLY A 313 8.49 -16.61 14.62
C GLY A 313 7.22 -15.85 15.01
N ALA A 314 7.15 -14.58 14.62
CA ALA A 314 6.10 -13.62 15.02
C ALA A 314 4.69 -14.20 14.97
N TYR A 315 4.27 -14.75 13.84
CA TYR A 315 2.92 -15.32 13.69
C TYR A 315 2.64 -16.46 14.66
N LEU A 316 3.62 -17.31 14.97
CA LEU A 316 3.48 -18.42 15.92
C LEU A 316 3.21 -17.96 17.37
N ASN A 317 3.41 -16.69 17.67
CA ASN A 317 3.06 -16.13 18.98
C ASN A 317 1.58 -15.71 19.08
N ALA A 318 0.84 -15.70 17.97
CA ALA A 318 -0.59 -15.45 17.93
C ALA A 318 -1.37 -16.76 17.77
N SER A 319 -2.48 -16.93 18.52
CA SER A 319 -3.38 -18.08 18.40
C SER A 319 -4.28 -17.92 17.19
N MET A 320 -4.65 -19.05 16.55
CA MET A 320 -5.73 -19.06 15.56
C MET A 320 -7.09 -18.74 16.19
N GLY A 321 -7.24 -18.93 17.52
CA GLY A 321 -8.48 -18.68 18.24
C GLY A 321 -9.54 -19.76 18.01
N THR A 322 -10.68 -19.58 18.69
CA THR A 322 -11.86 -20.46 18.55
C THR A 322 -13.04 -19.71 17.92
N ASP A 323 -12.89 -18.41 17.67
CA ASP A 323 -13.96 -17.51 17.23
C ASP A 323 -14.17 -17.52 15.71
N GLY A 324 -13.30 -18.24 14.97
CA GLY A 324 -13.36 -18.39 13.52
C GLY A 324 -13.41 -19.87 13.08
N PRO A 325 -13.53 -20.11 11.77
CA PRO A 325 -13.53 -21.47 11.24
C PRO A 325 -12.16 -22.14 11.50
N PRO A 326 -12.13 -23.42 11.91
CA PRO A 326 -10.87 -24.13 12.10
C PRO A 326 -10.14 -24.30 10.77
N VAL A 327 -8.84 -23.99 10.74
CA VAL A 327 -8.00 -24.17 9.55
C VAL A 327 -7.27 -25.49 9.66
N TYR A 328 -7.53 -26.39 8.70
CA TYR A 328 -6.84 -27.67 8.55
C TYR A 328 -5.80 -27.57 7.45
N MET A 329 -4.61 -28.16 7.68
CA MET A 329 -3.51 -28.13 6.73
C MET A 329 -2.96 -29.54 6.48
N SER A 330 -2.79 -29.89 5.21
CA SER A 330 -2.15 -31.14 4.79
C SER A 330 -0.65 -30.92 4.60
N ILE A 331 0.14 -31.74 5.29
CA ILE A 331 1.61 -31.76 5.24
C ILE A 331 2.07 -32.88 4.32
N GLU A 332 2.98 -32.60 3.41
CA GLU A 332 3.50 -33.54 2.42
C GLU A 332 4.35 -34.66 3.07
N PRO A 333 4.46 -35.86 2.44
CA PRO A 333 5.10 -37.04 3.04
C PRO A 333 6.55 -36.84 3.49
N SER A 334 7.34 -36.03 2.76
CA SER A 334 8.73 -35.72 3.11
C SER A 334 8.83 -35.02 4.46
N LEU A 335 8.04 -33.94 4.65
CA LEU A 335 7.99 -33.17 5.90
C LEU A 335 7.28 -33.95 7.03
N ALA A 336 6.25 -34.76 6.70
CA ALA A 336 5.55 -35.61 7.63
C ALA A 336 6.49 -36.66 8.26
N SER A 337 7.39 -37.22 7.45
CA SER A 337 8.42 -38.16 7.94
C SER A 337 9.35 -37.51 8.96
N ILE A 338 9.82 -36.27 8.71
CA ILE A 338 10.70 -35.53 9.63
C ILE A 338 9.93 -35.24 10.94
N LEU A 339 8.71 -34.68 10.85
CA LEU A 339 7.87 -34.36 12.01
C LEU A 339 7.57 -35.60 12.86
N SER A 340 7.35 -36.78 12.25
CA SER A 340 7.11 -38.02 12.96
C SER A 340 8.32 -38.53 13.76
N GLY A 341 9.52 -38.11 13.36
CA GLY A 341 10.76 -38.34 14.12
C GLY A 341 10.92 -37.44 15.33
N MET A 342 10.31 -36.24 15.27
CA MET A 342 10.38 -35.23 16.33
C MET A 342 9.34 -35.42 17.44
N ASP A 343 8.12 -35.83 17.07
CA ASP A 343 7.00 -35.99 18.02
C ASP A 343 6.09 -37.15 17.63
N SER A 344 5.81 -38.06 18.62
CA SER A 344 5.00 -39.25 18.42
C SER A 344 3.58 -38.97 17.95
N ARG A 345 2.99 -37.84 18.32
CA ARG A 345 1.64 -37.41 17.89
C ARG A 345 1.54 -37.33 16.37
N TYR A 346 2.57 -36.84 15.69
CA TYR A 346 2.61 -36.80 14.23
C TYR A 346 2.75 -38.17 13.61
N ARG A 347 3.47 -39.11 14.26
CA ARG A 347 3.63 -40.47 13.79
C ARG A 347 2.29 -41.23 13.75
N GLU A 348 1.46 -41.05 14.78
CA GLU A 348 0.14 -41.66 14.88
C GLU A 348 -0.88 -41.10 13.88
N ALA A 349 -0.64 -39.89 13.35
CA ALA A 349 -1.48 -39.22 12.39
C ALA A 349 -1.10 -39.46 10.93
N ILE A 350 -0.04 -40.24 10.65
CA ILE A 350 0.37 -40.56 9.27
C ILE A 350 -0.73 -41.38 8.58
N ARG A 351 -1.14 -40.91 7.41
CA ARG A 351 -2.13 -41.58 6.55
C ARG A 351 -1.45 -42.58 5.61
N ASP A 352 -2.24 -43.46 4.98
CA ASP A 352 -1.75 -44.48 4.04
C ASP A 352 -0.94 -43.88 2.86
N ASN A 353 -1.26 -42.63 2.47
CA ASN A 353 -0.54 -41.91 1.42
C ASN A 353 0.69 -41.16 1.94
N GLY A 354 1.07 -41.34 3.19
CA GLY A 354 2.22 -40.69 3.83
C GLY A 354 2.01 -39.24 4.26
N THR A 355 0.86 -38.63 4.01
CA THR A 355 0.55 -37.26 4.45
C THR A 355 0.03 -37.21 5.87
N ILE A 356 0.13 -36.04 6.52
CA ILE A 356 -0.53 -35.77 7.82
C ILE A 356 -1.49 -34.59 7.61
N ILE A 357 -2.67 -34.63 8.24
CA ILE A 357 -3.56 -33.50 8.36
C ILE A 357 -3.48 -32.97 9.79
N VAL A 358 -3.24 -31.65 9.91
CA VAL A 358 -3.17 -30.97 11.21
C VAL A 358 -4.23 -29.86 11.26
N ARG A 359 -4.75 -29.58 12.45
CA ARG A 359 -5.48 -28.36 12.75
C ARG A 359 -4.47 -27.30 13.20
N LEU A 360 -4.47 -26.13 12.60
CA LEU A 360 -3.60 -25.03 13.04
C LEU A 360 -4.11 -24.43 14.35
N ASP A 361 -3.28 -24.39 15.37
CA ASP A 361 -3.57 -23.79 16.69
C ASP A 361 -2.91 -22.42 16.83
N LYS A 362 -1.83 -22.18 16.07
CA LYS A 362 -1.12 -20.90 15.96
C LYS A 362 -1.18 -20.37 14.54
N CYS A 363 -1.08 -19.04 14.43
CA CYS A 363 -0.98 -18.40 13.14
C CYS A 363 0.28 -18.85 12.39
N LEU A 364 0.12 -19.16 11.11
CA LEU A 364 1.21 -19.62 10.25
C LEU A 364 1.34 -18.69 9.04
N TYR A 365 2.56 -18.54 8.56
CA TYR A 365 2.81 -17.84 7.30
C TYR A 365 1.93 -18.40 6.18
N GLY A 366 1.29 -17.50 5.41
CA GLY A 366 0.45 -17.86 4.28
C GLY A 366 -1.04 -18.02 4.59
N CYS A 367 -1.47 -18.21 5.84
CA CYS A 367 -2.90 -18.09 6.17
C CYS A 367 -3.36 -16.64 6.04
N ILE A 368 -4.57 -16.45 5.53
CA ILE A 368 -5.09 -15.11 5.19
C ILE A 368 -5.30 -14.22 6.41
N GLU A 369 -5.66 -14.79 7.57
CA GLU A 369 -5.90 -14.06 8.82
C GLU A 369 -4.66 -13.90 9.73
N SER A 370 -3.56 -14.61 9.44
CA SER A 370 -2.38 -14.66 10.34
C SER A 370 -1.76 -13.29 10.58
N ALA A 371 -1.64 -12.48 9.55
CA ALA A 371 -1.06 -11.15 9.67
C ALA A 371 -1.89 -10.25 10.59
N ARG A 372 -3.21 -10.28 10.47
CA ARG A 372 -4.13 -9.49 11.30
C ARG A 372 -4.12 -9.95 12.75
N LYS A 373 -4.18 -11.26 13.00
CA LYS A 373 -4.14 -11.83 14.36
C LYS A 373 -2.82 -11.52 15.07
N TRP A 374 -1.70 -11.58 14.35
CA TRP A 374 -0.41 -11.15 14.88
C TRP A 374 -0.38 -9.66 15.17
N GLN A 375 -0.84 -8.82 14.25
CA GLN A 375 -0.93 -7.37 14.47
C GLN A 375 -1.72 -7.04 15.73
N LEU A 376 -2.90 -7.63 15.92
CA LEU A 376 -3.71 -7.42 17.12
C LEU A 376 -2.97 -7.85 18.39
N ASN A 377 -2.23 -8.97 18.35
CA ASN A 377 -1.46 -9.47 19.48
C ASN A 377 -0.33 -8.51 19.87
N VAL A 378 0.47 -8.05 18.90
CA VAL A 378 1.57 -7.12 19.17
C VAL A 378 1.05 -5.74 19.62
N MET A 379 -0.04 -5.23 19.02
CA MET A 379 -0.64 -3.96 19.44
C MET A 379 -1.22 -4.04 20.85
N GLN A 380 -1.81 -5.16 21.26
CA GLN A 380 -2.25 -5.38 22.63
C GLN A 380 -1.05 -5.36 23.60
N THR A 381 0.04 -6.04 23.26
CA THR A 381 1.27 -6.02 24.06
C THR A 381 1.82 -4.61 24.25
N MET A 382 1.78 -3.79 23.19
CA MET A 382 2.21 -2.39 23.28
C MET A 382 1.25 -1.55 24.15
N SER A 383 -0.06 -1.77 23.99
CA SER A 383 -1.08 -1.11 24.84
C SER A 383 -0.92 -1.45 26.31
N ASP A 384 -0.64 -2.71 26.65
CA ASP A 384 -0.38 -3.17 28.02
C ASP A 384 0.85 -2.48 28.65
N ASN A 385 1.77 -1.97 27.81
CA ASN A 385 2.94 -1.19 28.20
C ASN A 385 2.73 0.34 28.06
N ASN A 386 1.48 0.80 28.03
CA ASN A 386 1.05 2.19 27.93
C ASN A 386 1.49 2.92 26.65
N MET A 387 1.80 2.19 25.58
CA MET A 387 2.06 2.77 24.28
C MET A 387 0.74 3.13 23.60
N LYS A 388 0.66 4.31 22.98
CA LYS A 388 -0.53 4.83 22.28
C LYS A 388 -0.22 5.00 20.80
N PRO A 389 -1.09 4.52 19.89
CA PRO A 389 -0.88 4.65 18.46
C PRO A 389 -0.99 6.11 18.00
N ASN A 390 -0.20 6.46 16.98
CA ASN A 390 -0.37 7.70 16.23
C ASN A 390 -1.66 7.61 15.38
N ALA A 391 -2.43 8.69 15.33
CA ALA A 391 -3.71 8.72 14.62
C ALA A 391 -3.58 8.56 13.10
N TYR A 392 -2.40 8.87 12.53
CA TYR A 392 -2.14 8.85 11.08
C TYR A 392 -1.29 7.64 10.62
N ASP A 393 -0.61 6.96 11.54
CA ASP A 393 0.03 5.67 11.30
C ASP A 393 -0.09 4.82 12.56
N PRO A 394 -1.07 3.89 12.62
CA PRO A 394 -1.33 3.09 13.82
C PRO A 394 -0.21 2.13 14.19
N CYS A 395 0.75 1.90 13.28
CA CYS A 395 1.94 1.10 13.54
C CYS A 395 3.09 1.91 14.18
N VAL A 396 2.89 3.22 14.38
CA VAL A 396 3.75 4.09 15.19
C VAL A 396 3.07 4.33 16.54
N LEU A 397 3.75 4.01 17.64
CA LEU A 397 3.18 4.16 18.97
C LEU A 397 4.11 5.00 19.85
N ASN A 398 3.52 5.77 20.75
CA ASN A 398 4.22 6.73 21.61
C ASN A 398 3.85 6.53 23.08
N LYS A 399 4.82 6.79 23.96
CA LYS A 399 4.65 6.87 25.39
C LYS A 399 5.45 8.07 25.91
N THR A 400 4.89 8.84 26.85
CA THR A 400 5.65 9.82 27.61
C THR A 400 6.33 9.11 28.79
N CYS A 401 7.64 9.21 28.87
CA CYS A 401 8.46 8.65 29.93
C CYS A 401 8.33 9.44 31.24
N ARG A 402 8.83 8.85 32.33
CA ARG A 402 8.81 9.47 33.68
C ARG A 402 9.57 10.80 33.77
N ASP A 403 10.60 10.98 32.95
CA ASP A 403 11.39 12.21 32.82
C ASP A 403 10.80 13.23 31.83
N GLY A 404 9.65 12.92 31.23
CA GLY A 404 9.00 13.74 30.20
C GLY A 404 9.47 13.47 28.78
N ALA A 405 10.50 12.64 28.56
CA ALA A 405 10.94 12.24 27.22
C ALA A 405 9.86 11.43 26.51
N GLN A 406 9.90 11.44 25.17
CA GLN A 406 9.05 10.58 24.37
C GLN A 406 9.78 9.30 24.00
N LEU A 407 9.18 8.15 24.30
CA LEU A 407 9.54 6.85 23.73
C LEU A 407 8.61 6.56 22.54
N THR A 408 9.18 6.39 21.37
CA THR A 408 8.46 6.08 20.14
C THR A 408 8.90 4.73 19.59
N ILE A 409 7.94 3.94 19.11
CA ILE A 409 8.21 2.69 18.38
C ILE A 409 7.51 2.69 17.04
N ALA A 410 8.10 2.00 16.08
CA ALA A 410 7.51 1.67 14.79
C ALA A 410 7.52 0.16 14.59
N VAL A 411 6.37 -0.43 14.25
CA VAL A 411 6.18 -1.87 14.12
C VAL A 411 5.96 -2.26 12.67
N TYR A 412 6.83 -3.13 12.15
CA TYR A 412 6.69 -3.72 10.82
C TYR A 412 6.71 -5.25 10.92
N VAL A 413 5.56 -5.85 11.09
CA VAL A 413 5.34 -7.29 11.32
C VAL A 413 6.15 -7.79 12.53
N ASP A 414 7.33 -8.37 12.31
CA ASP A 414 8.27 -8.90 13.29
C ASP A 414 9.39 -7.91 13.68
N ASP A 415 9.64 -6.91 12.84
CA ASP A 415 10.65 -5.88 13.07
C ASP A 415 10.09 -4.69 13.85
N ILE A 416 10.76 -4.26 14.91
CA ILE A 416 10.40 -3.11 15.75
C ILE A 416 11.58 -2.15 15.80
N LEU A 417 11.33 -0.88 15.46
CA LEU A 417 12.26 0.23 15.67
C LEU A 417 11.83 1.00 16.90
N MET A 418 12.74 1.29 17.83
CA MET A 418 12.48 2.07 19.06
C MET A 418 13.41 3.27 19.09
N THR A 419 12.90 4.45 19.48
CA THR A 419 13.70 5.67 19.64
C THR A 419 13.31 6.43 20.88
N SER A 420 14.29 6.84 21.69
CA SER A 420 14.09 7.69 22.88
C SER A 420 15.39 8.33 23.34
N THR A 421 15.32 9.43 24.07
CA THR A 421 16.42 9.93 24.90
C THR A 421 16.47 9.23 26.27
N ASN A 422 15.40 8.56 26.70
CA ASN A 422 15.32 7.76 27.93
C ASN A 422 15.65 6.29 27.62
N GLU A 423 16.92 5.91 27.80
CA GLU A 423 17.38 4.54 27.54
C GLU A 423 16.83 3.52 28.55
N GLU A 424 16.53 3.96 29.80
CA GLU A 424 16.02 3.06 30.82
C GLU A 424 14.63 2.54 30.50
N GLU A 425 13.68 3.43 30.14
CA GLU A 425 12.33 3.01 29.78
C GLU A 425 12.27 2.28 28.41
N MET A 426 13.22 2.58 27.51
CA MET A 426 13.38 1.80 26.27
C MET A 426 13.83 0.37 26.58
N GLU A 427 14.73 0.16 27.57
CA GLU A 427 15.13 -1.18 28.03
C GLU A 427 13.98 -1.90 28.74
N GLU A 428 13.23 -1.20 29.60
CA GLU A 428 12.05 -1.75 30.28
C GLU A 428 11.04 -2.31 29.25
N LEU A 429 10.74 -1.54 28.19
CA LEU A 429 9.85 -1.97 27.12
C LEU A 429 10.42 -3.16 26.36
N LEU A 430 11.71 -3.12 26.00
CA LEU A 430 12.37 -4.23 25.32
C LEU A 430 12.33 -5.51 26.15
N GLN A 431 12.53 -5.39 27.48
CA GLN A 431 12.45 -6.54 28.39
C GLN A 431 11.01 -7.07 28.49
N ALA A 432 9.99 -6.20 28.49
CA ALA A 432 8.60 -6.62 28.44
C ALA A 432 8.28 -7.43 27.16
N ILE A 433 8.78 -6.97 26.01
CA ILE A 433 8.66 -7.68 24.72
C ILE A 433 9.37 -9.04 24.79
N LYS A 434 10.59 -9.09 25.33
CA LYS A 434 11.35 -10.35 25.54
C LYS A 434 10.61 -11.32 26.47
N ASN A 435 10.07 -10.83 27.56
CA ASN A 435 9.29 -11.64 28.50
C ASN A 435 8.02 -12.23 27.86
N ARG A 436 7.38 -11.48 26.95
CA ARG A 436 6.16 -11.90 26.26
C ARG A 436 6.41 -12.93 25.16
N TYR A 437 7.45 -12.74 24.33
CA TYR A 437 7.67 -13.51 23.13
C TYR A 437 8.84 -14.49 23.19
N GLY A 438 9.76 -14.31 24.14
CA GLY A 438 10.91 -15.19 24.36
C GLY A 438 12.05 -14.91 23.38
N ASP A 439 11.94 -15.42 22.16
CA ASP A 439 12.98 -15.26 21.12
C ASP A 439 12.91 -13.87 20.47
N VAL A 440 13.59 -12.89 21.08
CA VAL A 440 13.69 -11.52 20.57
C VAL A 440 15.15 -11.10 20.48
N LYS A 441 15.60 -10.86 19.26
CA LYS A 441 16.92 -10.32 18.95
C LYS A 441 16.84 -8.82 18.94
N SER A 442 17.77 -8.14 19.60
CA SER A 442 17.83 -6.69 19.61
C SER A 442 19.23 -6.20 19.30
N HIS A 443 19.28 -5.05 18.61
CA HIS A 443 20.53 -4.36 18.30
C HIS A 443 20.41 -2.88 18.63
N ARG A 444 21.50 -2.32 19.21
CA ARG A 444 21.66 -0.92 19.58
C ARG A 444 23.00 -0.41 19.08
N GLY A 445 23.07 0.85 18.78
CA GLY A 445 24.30 1.52 18.35
C GLY A 445 24.01 2.70 17.45
N ASP A 446 25.07 3.37 17.05
CA ASP A 446 24.97 4.49 16.12
C ASP A 446 24.63 4.01 14.69
N VAL A 447 24.94 2.76 14.38
CA VAL A 447 24.57 2.11 13.11
C VAL A 447 23.63 0.95 13.39
N ILE A 448 22.46 0.96 12.80
CA ILE A 448 21.43 -0.08 12.96
C ILE A 448 20.95 -0.59 11.59
N GLU A 449 20.42 -1.82 11.58
CA GLU A 449 19.74 -2.39 10.41
C GLU A 449 18.23 -2.41 10.68
N PHE A 450 17.42 -1.85 9.76
CA PHE A 450 15.98 -1.88 9.83
C PHE A 450 15.35 -1.96 8.43
N LEU A 451 14.49 -2.93 8.18
CA LEU A 451 13.82 -3.18 6.88
C LEU A 451 14.80 -3.28 5.69
N GLY A 452 15.99 -3.86 5.92
CA GLY A 452 17.03 -4.00 4.91
C GLY A 452 17.80 -2.70 4.61
N MET A 453 17.53 -1.65 5.36
CA MET A 453 18.27 -0.38 5.33
C MET A 453 19.31 -0.38 6.44
N SER A 454 20.54 0.09 6.13
CA SER A 454 21.53 0.45 7.13
C SER A 454 21.39 1.93 7.43
N VAL A 455 21.14 2.24 8.70
CA VAL A 455 20.91 3.61 9.20
C VAL A 455 22.08 3.99 10.10
N ASP A 456 22.81 5.02 9.72
CA ASP A 456 23.95 5.56 10.46
C ASP A 456 23.55 6.91 11.12
N MET A 457 23.55 6.90 12.45
CA MET A 457 23.24 8.05 13.32
C MET A 457 24.51 8.63 13.99
N SER A 458 25.72 8.22 13.57
CA SER A 458 26.99 8.66 14.17
C SER A 458 27.27 10.16 14.03
N THR A 459 26.69 10.78 12.98
CA THR A 459 26.81 12.22 12.76
C THR A 459 25.68 12.95 13.47
N THR A 460 26.05 13.78 14.46
CA THR A 460 25.08 14.57 15.24
C THR A 460 24.16 15.41 14.35
N GLY A 461 22.86 15.27 14.58
CA GLY A 461 21.81 16.04 13.86
C GLY A 461 21.49 15.52 12.47
N SER A 462 21.99 14.35 12.07
CA SER A 462 21.67 13.73 10.81
C SER A 462 21.53 12.20 10.91
N ALA A 463 20.77 11.61 9.99
CA ALA A 463 20.65 10.17 9.80
C ALA A 463 20.96 9.82 8.35
N SER A 464 22.00 9.02 8.11
CA SER A 464 22.39 8.55 6.78
C SER A 464 21.86 7.13 6.55
N ILE A 465 21.19 6.91 5.42
CA ILE A 465 20.49 5.67 5.11
C ILE A 465 21.00 5.09 3.80
N THR A 466 21.37 3.82 3.79
CA THR A 466 21.86 3.08 2.62
C THR A 466 21.24 1.69 2.51
N MET A 467 21.30 1.06 1.34
CA MET A 467 20.91 -0.33 1.09
C MET A 467 21.94 -1.06 0.22
N LYS A 468 23.23 -0.98 0.62
CA LYS A 468 24.38 -1.50 -0.15
C LYS A 468 24.21 -2.95 -0.57
N GLY A 469 23.75 -3.83 0.32
CA GLY A 469 23.54 -5.25 0.03
C GLY A 469 22.47 -5.49 -1.05
N MET A 470 21.38 -4.73 -1.03
CA MET A 470 20.33 -4.83 -2.05
C MET A 470 20.83 -4.28 -3.40
N GLU A 471 21.55 -3.17 -3.39
CA GLU A 471 22.13 -2.58 -4.60
C GLU A 471 23.14 -3.54 -5.24
N ALA A 472 24.04 -4.12 -4.45
CA ALA A 472 24.98 -5.13 -4.91
C ALA A 472 24.28 -6.35 -5.53
N SER A 473 23.24 -6.88 -4.86
CA SER A 473 22.46 -8.01 -5.38
C SER A 473 21.73 -7.67 -6.69
N ILE A 474 21.22 -6.45 -6.87
CA ILE A 474 20.62 -6.00 -8.15
C ILE A 474 21.66 -6.00 -9.26
N ILE A 475 22.88 -5.51 -8.97
CA ILE A 475 23.97 -5.42 -9.94
C ILE A 475 24.50 -6.81 -10.30
N GLU A 476 24.61 -7.73 -9.33
CA GLU A 476 25.09 -9.09 -9.52
C GLU A 476 24.11 -9.96 -10.32
N ASP A 477 22.82 -9.89 -9.99
CA ASP A 477 21.78 -10.68 -10.68
C ASP A 477 21.48 -10.16 -12.09
N ALA A 478 21.95 -8.95 -12.43
CA ALA A 478 21.72 -8.39 -13.74
C ALA A 478 22.59 -9.06 -14.80
N THR A 479 21.97 -9.58 -15.86
CA THR A 479 22.65 -10.10 -17.06
C THR A 479 23.26 -9.00 -17.95
N THR A 480 23.17 -7.76 -17.49
CA THR A 480 23.59 -6.56 -18.23
C THR A 480 25.10 -6.50 -18.37
N GLU A 481 25.59 -6.45 -19.59
CA GLU A 481 27.01 -6.20 -19.85
C GLU A 481 27.40 -4.77 -19.41
N ARG A 482 28.58 -4.64 -18.82
CA ARG A 482 29.11 -3.34 -18.44
C ARG A 482 29.40 -2.51 -19.69
N GLY A 483 28.79 -1.34 -19.77
CA GLY A 483 29.09 -0.38 -20.84
C GLY A 483 30.55 0.06 -20.85
N THR A 484 31.08 0.37 -22.03
CA THR A 484 32.47 0.84 -22.20
C THR A 484 32.69 2.26 -21.66
N ARG A 485 31.61 3.03 -21.44
CA ARG A 485 31.66 4.39 -20.90
C ARG A 485 30.89 4.46 -19.59
N LYS A 486 31.35 5.28 -18.66
CA LYS A 486 30.70 5.53 -17.38
C LYS A 486 29.31 6.14 -17.60
N THR A 487 28.32 5.57 -16.94
CA THR A 487 26.94 6.04 -16.96
C THR A 487 26.72 7.07 -15.83
N ASN A 488 26.52 8.33 -16.20
CA ASN A 488 26.46 9.43 -15.23
C ASN A 488 25.05 9.84 -14.80
N SER A 489 24.00 9.34 -15.47
CA SER A 489 22.59 9.57 -15.13
C SER A 489 21.74 8.33 -15.42
N PRO A 490 20.70 8.03 -14.62
CA PRO A 490 19.88 6.83 -14.76
C PRO A 490 18.97 6.85 -15.98
N ALA A 491 18.63 8.03 -16.49
CA ALA A 491 17.74 8.23 -17.65
C ALA A 491 18.54 8.84 -18.82
N ALA A 492 18.10 8.58 -20.05
CA ALA A 492 18.46 9.32 -21.25
C ALA A 492 17.29 10.21 -21.67
N ASP A 493 17.49 11.11 -22.63
CA ASP A 493 16.45 12.07 -23.06
C ASP A 493 15.21 11.40 -23.61
N ASP A 494 15.37 10.21 -24.18
CA ASP A 494 14.34 9.35 -24.77
C ASP A 494 13.65 8.41 -23.79
N ILE A 495 13.82 8.61 -22.48
CA ILE A 495 13.29 7.69 -21.43
C ILE A 495 11.78 7.45 -21.59
N PHE A 496 11.01 8.47 -21.99
CA PHE A 496 9.56 8.41 -22.13
C PHE A 496 9.11 7.99 -23.53
N ASP A 497 10.01 7.95 -24.51
CA ASP A 497 9.69 7.54 -25.88
C ASP A 497 9.45 6.02 -25.93
N ILE A 498 8.56 5.61 -26.82
CA ILE A 498 8.20 4.20 -27.01
C ILE A 498 8.41 3.86 -28.47
N ASP A 499 9.37 2.96 -28.74
CA ASP A 499 9.55 2.40 -30.08
C ASP A 499 8.55 1.24 -30.27
N GLU A 500 7.50 1.50 -31.06
CA GLU A 500 6.47 0.51 -31.39
C GLU A 500 7.00 -0.64 -32.24
N ASP A 501 8.09 -0.44 -32.99
CA ASP A 501 8.74 -1.46 -33.80
C ASP A 501 9.73 -2.33 -33.00
N SER A 502 10.02 -1.97 -31.75
CA SER A 502 10.93 -2.72 -30.89
C SER A 502 10.38 -4.11 -30.55
N PRO A 503 11.13 -5.19 -30.76
CA PRO A 503 10.67 -6.55 -30.50
C PRO A 503 10.25 -6.75 -29.04
N PRO A 504 9.09 -7.38 -28.75
CA PRO A 504 8.67 -7.70 -27.41
C PRO A 504 9.62 -8.69 -26.73
N LEU A 505 9.79 -8.60 -25.42
CA LEU A 505 10.52 -9.58 -24.64
C LEU A 505 9.76 -10.91 -24.56
N HIS A 506 10.49 -12.03 -24.63
CA HIS A 506 9.91 -13.36 -24.39
C HIS A 506 9.41 -13.51 -22.97
N ASN A 507 8.55 -14.50 -22.71
CA ASN A 507 7.88 -14.65 -21.41
C ASN A 507 8.86 -14.70 -20.22
N GLN A 508 9.97 -15.42 -20.33
CA GLN A 508 10.98 -15.51 -19.28
C GLN A 508 11.68 -14.16 -19.08
N GLU A 509 12.20 -13.55 -20.16
CA GLU A 509 12.87 -12.25 -20.11
C GLU A 509 11.93 -11.16 -19.54
N ARG A 510 10.64 -11.21 -19.88
CA ARG A 510 9.63 -10.29 -19.35
C ARG A 510 9.41 -10.49 -17.84
N SER A 511 9.41 -11.73 -17.35
CA SER A 511 9.32 -12.01 -15.91
C SER A 511 10.56 -11.51 -15.16
N GLU A 512 11.75 -11.71 -15.72
CA GLU A 512 13.02 -11.20 -15.19
C GLU A 512 13.05 -9.66 -15.19
N PHE A 513 12.59 -9.04 -16.28
CA PHE A 513 12.43 -7.59 -16.39
C PHE A 513 11.49 -7.05 -15.31
N HIS A 514 10.32 -7.66 -15.13
CA HIS A 514 9.35 -7.27 -14.11
C HIS A 514 9.95 -7.37 -12.70
N ALA A 515 10.60 -8.50 -12.38
CA ALA A 515 11.25 -8.69 -11.07
C ALA A 515 12.33 -7.64 -10.81
N MET A 516 13.14 -7.32 -11.82
CA MET A 516 14.20 -6.33 -11.71
C MET A 516 13.67 -4.90 -11.53
N VAL A 517 12.64 -4.51 -12.31
CA VAL A 517 11.96 -3.21 -12.16
C VAL A 517 11.33 -3.06 -10.78
N ALA A 518 10.72 -4.12 -10.24
CA ALA A 518 10.15 -4.10 -8.88
C ALA A 518 11.24 -3.91 -7.80
N ARG A 519 12.39 -4.59 -7.93
CA ARG A 519 13.55 -4.40 -7.02
C ARG A 519 14.10 -2.98 -7.07
N LEU A 520 14.23 -2.43 -8.28
CA LEU A 520 14.67 -1.05 -8.48
C LEU A 520 13.68 -0.03 -7.92
N LEU A 521 12.37 -0.28 -8.03
CA LEU A 521 11.34 0.57 -7.44
C LEU A 521 11.46 0.60 -5.91
N TYR A 522 11.66 -0.57 -5.29
CA TYR A 522 11.87 -0.68 -3.85
C TYR A 522 13.12 0.09 -3.39
N LEU A 523 14.24 -0.04 -4.12
CA LEU A 523 15.50 0.67 -3.85
C LEU A 523 15.35 2.19 -4.05
N ALA A 524 14.70 2.60 -5.16
CA ALA A 524 14.55 4.00 -5.53
C ALA A 524 13.65 4.77 -4.54
N LYS A 525 12.55 4.17 -4.11
CA LYS A 525 11.66 4.79 -3.11
C LYS A 525 12.30 4.94 -1.72
N ARG A 526 13.45 4.29 -1.46
CA ARG A 526 14.12 4.34 -0.15
C ARG A 526 15.42 5.13 -0.15
N VAL A 527 16.37 4.73 -0.97
CA VAL A 527 17.73 5.26 -0.86
C VAL A 527 18.35 5.77 -2.17
N ARG A 528 17.72 5.47 -3.33
CA ARG A 528 18.21 5.92 -4.66
C ARG A 528 17.11 6.69 -5.41
N PRO A 529 16.55 7.77 -4.79
CA PRO A 529 15.40 8.49 -5.36
C PRO A 529 15.68 9.09 -6.73
N GLU A 530 16.92 9.36 -7.06
CA GLU A 530 17.33 9.87 -8.37
C GLU A 530 17.06 8.90 -9.53
N CYS A 531 16.85 7.62 -9.23
CA CYS A 531 16.46 6.61 -10.22
C CYS A 531 14.94 6.53 -10.41
N LEU A 532 14.15 7.13 -9.50
CA LEU A 532 12.71 6.86 -9.38
C LEU A 532 11.94 7.21 -10.66
N MET A 533 12.26 8.31 -11.33
CA MET A 533 11.58 8.72 -12.57
C MET A 533 11.71 7.65 -13.67
N ALA A 534 12.93 7.20 -13.94
CA ALA A 534 13.16 6.17 -14.96
C ALA A 534 12.53 4.83 -14.58
N VAL A 535 12.62 4.44 -13.30
CA VAL A 535 12.00 3.22 -12.79
C VAL A 535 10.47 3.32 -12.87
N SER A 536 9.88 4.44 -12.49
CA SER A 536 8.44 4.67 -12.57
C SER A 536 7.91 4.54 -14.01
N PHE A 537 8.63 5.08 -14.99
CA PHE A 537 8.28 4.84 -16.40
C PHE A 537 8.27 3.35 -16.74
N LEU A 538 9.34 2.62 -16.36
CA LEU A 538 9.46 1.19 -16.65
C LEU A 538 8.37 0.34 -15.95
N THR A 539 7.83 0.77 -14.81
CA THR A 539 6.70 0.08 -14.17
C THR A 539 5.47 0.05 -15.07
N THR A 540 5.27 1.06 -15.91
CA THR A 540 4.16 1.10 -16.88
C THR A 540 4.35 0.14 -18.04
N ARG A 541 5.56 -0.43 -18.21
CA ARG A 541 5.96 -1.29 -19.33
C ARG A 541 6.00 -2.78 -18.99
N VAL A 542 5.97 -3.16 -17.71
CA VAL A 542 6.23 -4.56 -17.26
C VAL A 542 5.38 -5.63 -17.91
N THR A 543 4.14 -5.33 -18.31
CA THR A 543 3.25 -6.28 -18.99
C THR A 543 3.46 -6.35 -20.51
N LYS A 544 4.11 -5.35 -21.10
CA LYS A 544 4.33 -5.19 -22.55
C LYS A 544 5.77 -4.78 -22.90
N ALA A 545 6.71 -5.19 -22.07
CA ALA A 545 8.12 -4.80 -22.20
C ALA A 545 8.76 -5.27 -23.51
N THR A 546 9.55 -4.40 -24.12
CA THR A 546 10.30 -4.60 -25.37
C THR A 546 11.80 -4.63 -25.11
N LYS A 547 12.57 -4.91 -26.16
CA LYS A 547 14.05 -4.85 -26.10
C LYS A 547 14.56 -3.42 -25.81
N GLU A 548 13.85 -2.40 -26.29
CA GLU A 548 14.15 -1.00 -25.95
C GLU A 548 13.96 -0.72 -24.47
N ASP A 549 12.83 -1.18 -23.88
CA ASP A 549 12.60 -1.07 -22.44
C ASP A 549 13.72 -1.76 -21.62
N LYS A 550 14.24 -2.91 -22.13
CA LYS A 550 15.38 -3.59 -21.51
C LYS A 550 16.66 -2.75 -21.57
N MET A 551 16.94 -2.04 -22.68
CA MET A 551 18.09 -1.14 -22.76
C MET A 551 17.96 0.03 -21.76
N LYS A 552 16.76 0.57 -21.56
CA LYS A 552 16.50 1.59 -20.55
C LYS A 552 16.73 1.05 -19.13
N LEU A 553 16.29 -0.18 -18.85
CA LEU A 553 16.60 -0.89 -17.60
C LEU A 553 18.09 -1.06 -17.39
N ASP A 554 18.81 -1.54 -18.41
CA ASP A 554 20.27 -1.78 -18.38
C ASP A 554 21.05 -0.49 -18.10
N ARG A 555 20.56 0.66 -18.59
CA ARG A 555 21.12 1.97 -18.29
C ARG A 555 21.02 2.29 -16.80
N ILE A 556 19.88 2.04 -16.16
CA ILE A 556 19.71 2.27 -14.72
C ILE A 556 20.67 1.40 -13.91
N ILE A 557 20.81 0.12 -14.29
CA ILE A 557 21.72 -0.82 -13.62
C ILE A 557 23.18 -0.39 -13.80
N ASN A 558 23.57 0.03 -15.01
CA ASN A 558 24.92 0.55 -15.23
C ASN A 558 25.17 1.86 -14.47
N TYR A 559 24.16 2.72 -14.32
CA TYR A 559 24.27 3.91 -13.47
C TYR A 559 24.52 3.53 -12.00
N LEU A 560 23.80 2.57 -11.44
CA LEU A 560 24.04 2.07 -10.08
C LEU A 560 25.45 1.51 -9.93
N ARG A 561 25.90 0.68 -10.87
CA ARG A 561 27.24 0.08 -10.90
C ARG A 561 28.37 1.11 -10.95
N ASP A 562 28.17 2.22 -11.66
CA ASP A 562 29.16 3.29 -11.81
C ASP A 562 29.08 4.38 -10.73
N ASN A 563 28.04 4.34 -9.89
CA ASN A 563 27.74 5.30 -8.82
C ASN A 563 27.26 4.59 -7.55
N ASP A 564 27.95 3.52 -7.18
CA ASP A 564 27.69 2.72 -5.98
C ASP A 564 27.92 3.51 -4.68
N GLU A 565 27.56 2.89 -3.56
CA GLU A 565 27.76 3.41 -2.19
C GLU A 565 27.05 4.73 -1.87
N ARG A 566 25.94 5.03 -2.55
CA ARG A 566 25.13 6.21 -2.27
C ARG A 566 23.90 5.88 -1.44
N GLY A 567 23.35 6.93 -0.82
CA GLY A 567 22.14 6.83 -0.03
C GLY A 567 21.45 8.18 0.07
N ILE A 568 20.67 8.34 1.12
CA ILE A 568 20.06 9.61 1.51
C ILE A 568 20.51 10.00 2.91
N THR A 569 20.56 11.30 3.19
CA THR A 569 20.83 11.83 4.54
C THR A 569 19.72 12.76 4.97
N LEU A 570 19.06 12.44 6.07
CA LEU A 570 18.03 13.27 6.69
C LEU A 570 18.69 14.26 7.64
N THR A 571 18.47 15.56 7.42
CA THR A 571 19.04 16.64 8.24
C THR A 571 17.96 17.69 8.52
N PRO A 572 17.26 17.59 9.67
CA PRO A 572 16.23 18.56 10.05
C PRO A 572 16.72 19.99 10.22
N GLY A 573 18.01 20.16 10.57
CA GLY A 573 18.65 21.46 10.66
C GLY A 573 18.08 22.36 11.75
N ALA A 574 18.18 23.72 11.56
CA ALA A 574 17.73 24.70 12.54
C ALA A 574 16.21 24.88 12.56
N GLU A 575 15.53 24.69 11.42
CA GLU A 575 14.08 24.83 11.29
C GLU A 575 13.29 23.87 12.17
N GLY A 576 13.90 22.76 12.60
CA GLY A 576 13.28 21.78 13.47
C GLY A 576 12.47 20.74 12.73
N ILE A 577 11.43 20.20 13.39
CA ILE A 577 10.59 19.11 12.85
C ILE A 577 9.37 19.73 12.16
N VAL A 578 9.57 20.25 10.96
CA VAL A 578 8.54 20.90 10.13
C VAL A 578 8.40 20.19 8.79
N ALA A 579 7.16 19.99 8.33
CA ALA A 579 6.87 19.38 7.04
C ALA A 579 6.96 20.39 5.90
N SER A 580 7.69 20.07 4.82
CA SER A 580 7.78 20.85 3.60
C SER A 580 7.71 19.96 2.36
N GLY A 581 7.31 20.51 1.20
CA GLY A 581 7.21 19.78 -0.06
C GLY A 581 7.71 20.56 -1.25
N TYR A 582 8.42 19.88 -2.17
CA TYR A 582 8.83 20.38 -3.49
C TYR A 582 7.99 19.67 -4.54
N PHE A 583 7.26 20.42 -5.38
CA PHE A 583 6.36 19.84 -6.38
C PHE A 583 6.69 20.43 -7.76
N ASP A 584 6.75 19.57 -8.77
CA ASP A 584 7.04 19.91 -10.15
C ASP A 584 6.24 19.02 -11.11
N ALA A 585 6.04 19.47 -12.35
CA ALA A 585 5.45 18.68 -13.39
C ALA A 585 6.15 18.83 -14.75
N ALA A 586 6.33 17.72 -15.44
CA ALA A 586 6.70 17.75 -16.85
C ALA A 586 5.45 17.60 -17.73
N TYR A 587 5.18 18.63 -18.52
CA TYR A 587 3.96 18.74 -19.33
C TYR A 587 4.00 17.86 -20.57
N GLY A 588 2.97 16.99 -20.73
CA GLY A 588 2.68 16.27 -21.95
C GLY A 588 3.77 15.31 -22.46
N ILE A 589 4.62 14.80 -21.57
CA ILE A 589 5.81 14.00 -21.94
C ILE A 589 5.51 12.53 -22.26
N HIS A 590 4.33 12.03 -21.91
CA HIS A 590 3.95 10.68 -22.22
C HIS A 590 3.25 10.59 -23.58
N GLU A 591 3.38 9.43 -24.26
CA GLU A 591 2.82 9.14 -25.58
C GLU A 591 1.32 9.50 -25.68
N ASP A 592 0.54 9.25 -24.62
CA ASP A 592 -0.89 9.59 -24.54
C ASP A 592 -1.16 11.07 -24.17
N GLY A 593 -0.15 11.94 -24.25
CA GLY A 593 -0.24 13.36 -23.95
C GLY A 593 -0.42 13.69 -22.48
N LYS A 594 -0.26 12.74 -21.57
CA LYS A 594 -0.30 12.98 -20.14
C LYS A 594 1.00 13.57 -19.63
N SER A 595 0.89 14.34 -18.57
CA SER A 595 2.01 14.94 -17.86
C SER A 595 2.56 14.00 -16.79
N HIS A 596 3.69 14.35 -16.20
CA HIS A 596 4.33 13.59 -15.14
C HIS A 596 4.49 14.47 -13.91
N THR A 597 4.12 13.95 -12.74
CA THR A 597 4.25 14.62 -11.44
C THR A 597 5.51 14.14 -10.74
N GLY A 598 6.26 15.09 -10.17
CA GLY A 598 7.36 14.84 -9.26
C GLY A 598 7.13 15.55 -7.93
N ALA A 599 7.34 14.82 -6.83
CA ALA A 599 7.24 15.38 -5.49
C ALA A 599 8.35 14.85 -4.58
N CYS A 600 8.81 15.73 -3.68
CA CYS A 600 9.73 15.37 -2.61
C CYS A 600 9.26 16.06 -1.33
N LEU A 601 9.01 15.28 -0.28
CA LEU A 601 8.67 15.77 1.05
C LEU A 601 9.89 15.70 1.96
N THR A 602 10.08 16.73 2.80
CA THR A 602 11.15 16.81 3.78
C THR A 602 10.59 17.06 5.18
N VAL A 603 11.34 16.65 6.20
CA VAL A 603 11.15 17.06 7.58
C VAL A 603 12.34 17.94 7.97
N GLY A 604 12.08 19.23 8.12
CA GLY A 604 13.12 20.25 8.29
C GLY A 604 13.85 20.59 6.99
N GLU A 605 15.17 20.84 7.05
CA GLU A 605 15.91 21.52 5.98
C GLU A 605 16.20 20.63 4.77
N ARG A 606 16.65 19.36 4.99
CA ARG A 606 17.22 18.54 3.93
C ARG A 606 16.97 17.04 4.13
N GLY A 607 16.95 16.33 3.02
CA GLY A 607 16.78 14.89 2.94
C GLY A 607 15.31 14.49 2.79
N PRO A 608 15.03 13.57 1.86
CA PRO A 608 13.66 13.19 1.53
C PRO A 608 13.11 12.20 2.56
N VAL A 609 11.95 12.49 3.13
CA VAL A 609 11.19 11.50 3.91
C VAL A 609 10.14 10.77 3.05
N SER A 610 9.79 11.34 1.91
CA SER A 610 8.95 10.71 0.89
C SER A 610 9.24 11.31 -0.48
N VAL A 611 9.20 10.48 -1.52
CA VAL A 611 9.38 10.89 -2.92
C VAL A 611 8.33 10.26 -3.81
N GLU A 612 7.89 11.02 -4.81
CA GLU A 612 6.93 10.56 -5.80
C GLU A 612 7.38 10.96 -7.21
N SER A 613 7.19 10.07 -8.16
CA SER A 613 7.40 10.30 -9.58
C SER A 613 6.36 9.46 -10.32
N THR A 614 5.29 10.11 -10.80
CA THR A 614 4.11 9.40 -11.31
C THR A 614 3.52 10.06 -12.54
N LYS A 615 3.02 9.23 -13.46
CA LYS A 615 2.24 9.69 -14.62
C LYS A 615 0.89 10.22 -14.15
N GLN A 616 0.52 11.43 -14.56
CA GLN A 616 -0.78 12.02 -14.22
C GLN A 616 -1.94 11.19 -14.81
N SER A 617 -3.04 11.12 -14.06
CA SER A 617 -4.23 10.38 -14.49
C SER A 617 -5.02 11.06 -15.60
N ILE A 618 -4.88 12.39 -15.75
CA ILE A 618 -5.61 13.23 -16.71
C ILE A 618 -4.66 13.88 -17.72
N VAL A 619 -5.18 14.23 -18.89
CA VAL A 619 -4.48 15.08 -19.86
C VAL A 619 -4.73 16.53 -19.50
N THR A 620 -3.66 17.31 -19.33
CA THR A 620 -3.69 18.75 -19.06
C THR A 620 -3.48 19.52 -20.37
N LYS A 621 -3.94 20.77 -20.42
CA LYS A 621 -3.91 21.60 -21.64
C LYS A 621 -2.77 22.61 -21.67
N SER A 622 -2.02 22.71 -20.59
CA SER A 622 -0.86 23.60 -20.46
C SER A 622 0.06 23.14 -19.33
N SER A 623 1.30 23.60 -19.33
CA SER A 623 2.24 23.37 -18.23
C SER A 623 1.68 23.84 -16.88
N THR A 624 1.04 25.02 -16.85
CA THR A 624 0.40 25.56 -15.64
C THR A 624 -0.69 24.63 -15.07
N GLU A 625 -1.45 23.96 -15.95
CA GLU A 625 -2.44 22.96 -15.50
C GLU A 625 -1.76 21.69 -14.99
N ALA A 626 -0.67 21.26 -15.60
CA ALA A 626 0.11 20.12 -15.14
C ALA A 626 0.70 20.39 -13.75
N GLU A 627 1.25 21.58 -13.53
CA GLU A 627 1.76 22.04 -12.23
C GLU A 627 0.68 22.10 -11.16
N LEU A 628 -0.53 22.58 -11.52
CA LEU A 628 -1.65 22.61 -10.59
C LEU A 628 -2.10 21.20 -10.19
N VAL A 629 -2.10 20.24 -11.13
CA VAL A 629 -2.43 18.84 -10.84
C VAL A 629 -1.37 18.25 -9.92
N ALA A 630 -0.09 18.45 -10.22
CA ALA A 630 1.01 17.96 -9.38
C ALA A 630 0.91 18.54 -7.96
N THR A 631 0.73 19.86 -7.85
CA THR A 631 0.59 20.54 -6.55
C THR A 631 -0.60 20.01 -5.76
N SER A 632 -1.78 19.90 -6.38
CA SER A 632 -2.99 19.42 -5.71
C SER A 632 -2.86 17.96 -5.23
N ASP A 633 -2.38 17.08 -6.09
CA ASP A 633 -2.29 15.66 -5.76
C ASP A 633 -1.21 15.40 -4.68
N SER A 634 -0.05 16.08 -4.76
CA SER A 634 1.05 15.95 -3.81
C SER A 634 0.81 16.66 -2.47
N THR A 635 -0.05 17.70 -2.44
CA THR A 635 -0.44 18.35 -1.18
C THR A 635 -1.13 17.39 -0.21
N ASN A 636 -1.86 16.37 -0.70
CA ASN A 636 -2.44 15.34 0.18
C ASN A 636 -1.38 14.61 1.01
N MET A 637 -0.26 14.23 0.37
CA MET A 637 0.85 13.58 1.08
C MET A 637 1.52 14.52 2.09
N LEU A 638 1.68 15.79 1.73
CA LEU A 638 2.24 16.81 2.64
C LEU A 638 1.35 17.02 3.87
N LEU A 639 0.04 17.11 3.68
CA LEU A 639 -0.91 17.24 4.80
C LEU A 639 -0.94 15.98 5.69
N HIS A 640 -0.81 14.80 5.09
CA HIS A 640 -0.67 13.57 5.87
C HIS A 640 0.62 13.60 6.73
N LEU A 641 1.77 13.96 6.15
CA LEU A 641 3.02 14.13 6.90
C LEU A 641 2.89 15.16 8.02
N ARG A 642 2.31 16.33 7.72
CA ARG A 642 2.03 17.39 8.68
C ARG A 642 1.21 16.87 9.88
N ASN A 643 0.12 16.19 9.59
CA ASN A 643 -0.79 15.66 10.60
C ASN A 643 -0.13 14.53 11.41
N PHE A 644 0.66 13.67 10.75
CA PHE A 644 1.48 12.66 11.43
C PHE A 644 2.44 13.30 12.44
N LEU A 645 3.18 14.35 12.04
CA LEU A 645 4.10 15.06 12.94
C LEU A 645 3.36 15.76 14.07
N THR A 646 2.18 16.34 13.81
CA THR A 646 1.34 16.93 14.87
C THR A 646 0.93 15.86 15.89
N ALA A 647 0.49 14.68 15.42
CA ALA A 647 0.13 13.56 16.29
C ALA A 647 1.35 12.95 17.03
N GLN A 648 2.58 13.17 16.50
CA GLN A 648 3.83 12.85 17.19
C GLN A 648 4.20 13.86 18.28
N GLY A 649 3.44 14.96 18.43
CA GLY A 649 3.68 15.99 19.44
C GLY A 649 4.47 17.21 18.94
N TYR A 650 4.71 17.31 17.61
CA TYR A 650 5.38 18.44 17.00
C TYR A 650 4.36 19.37 16.37
N GLU A 651 4.07 20.47 17.01
CA GLU A 651 3.15 21.48 16.51
C GLU A 651 3.63 22.01 15.16
N GLN A 652 2.73 22.04 14.18
CA GLN A 652 3.01 22.44 12.82
C GLN A 652 2.36 23.79 12.50
N GLY A 653 3.16 24.75 12.14
CA GLY A 653 2.71 25.93 11.39
C GLY A 653 2.22 25.54 9.98
N PRO A 654 1.91 26.50 9.10
CA PRO A 654 1.61 26.18 7.71
C PRO A 654 2.79 25.47 7.05
N SER A 655 2.54 24.33 6.41
CA SER A 655 3.59 23.60 5.68
C SER A 655 3.96 24.32 4.40
N THR A 656 5.25 24.40 4.12
CA THR A 656 5.75 25.10 2.92
C THR A 656 5.66 24.21 1.69
N VAL A 657 5.01 24.73 0.64
CA VAL A 657 5.00 24.15 -0.70
C VAL A 657 5.90 24.99 -1.60
N TYR A 658 7.00 24.41 -2.05
CA TYR A 658 7.91 25.05 -3.02
C TYR A 658 7.45 24.76 -4.43
N GLN A 659 7.31 25.82 -5.25
CA GLN A 659 6.83 25.77 -6.63
C GLN A 659 7.61 26.81 -7.47
N ASP A 660 8.01 26.45 -8.69
CA ASP A 660 8.71 27.36 -9.61
C ASP A 660 7.76 28.05 -10.62
N ASN A 661 6.55 27.53 -10.79
CA ASN A 661 5.57 28.06 -11.74
C ASN A 661 4.72 29.18 -11.12
N MET A 662 5.13 30.44 -11.33
CA MET A 662 4.41 31.61 -10.86
C MET A 662 2.96 31.70 -11.34
N SER A 663 2.67 31.16 -12.53
CA SER A 663 1.30 31.12 -13.06
C SER A 663 0.41 30.14 -12.28
N CYS A 664 0.95 29.00 -11.88
CA CYS A 664 0.28 28.04 -11.02
C CYS A 664 -0.03 28.67 -9.65
N MET A 665 0.98 29.28 -9.00
CA MET A 665 0.80 29.98 -7.72
C MET A 665 -0.27 31.06 -7.79
N SER A 666 -0.22 31.92 -8.84
CA SER A 666 -1.21 32.98 -9.03
C SER A 666 -2.63 32.44 -9.29
N LEU A 667 -2.77 31.28 -9.92
CA LEU A 667 -4.06 30.62 -10.06
C LEU A 667 -4.59 30.15 -8.71
N ILE A 668 -3.76 29.53 -7.89
CA ILE A 668 -4.13 29.05 -6.55
C ILE A 668 -4.55 30.24 -5.67
N GLU A 669 -3.78 31.32 -5.63
CA GLU A 669 -4.08 32.51 -4.85
C GLU A 669 -5.42 33.16 -5.23
N LYS A 670 -5.70 33.31 -6.54
CA LYS A 670 -6.93 33.95 -7.02
C LYS A 670 -8.22 33.14 -6.77
N GLY A 671 -8.11 31.86 -6.54
CA GLY A 671 -9.24 30.99 -6.19
C GLY A 671 -10.33 30.86 -7.24
N ARG A 672 -10.11 31.35 -8.47
CA ARG A 672 -11.02 31.16 -9.61
C ARG A 672 -10.27 31.24 -10.92
N SER A 673 -10.61 30.35 -11.81
CA SER A 673 -10.14 30.43 -13.17
C SER A 673 -10.74 31.66 -13.86
N THR A 674 -9.92 32.51 -14.42
CA THR A 674 -10.33 33.60 -15.30
C THR A 674 -10.75 33.11 -16.69
N SER A 675 -10.49 31.81 -17.00
CA SER A 675 -10.74 31.20 -18.30
C SER A 675 -11.82 30.11 -18.21
N LYS A 676 -12.77 30.11 -19.15
CA LYS A 676 -13.73 29.01 -19.31
C LYS A 676 -13.06 27.68 -19.64
N ARG A 677 -11.77 27.69 -20.05
CA ARG A 677 -11.00 26.52 -20.49
C ARG A 677 -10.55 25.63 -19.31
N THR A 678 -10.44 26.18 -18.10
CA THR A 678 -9.89 25.47 -16.91
C THR A 678 -10.95 24.95 -15.95
N ARG A 679 -12.24 24.96 -16.31
CA ARG A 679 -13.33 24.47 -15.43
C ARG A 679 -13.22 22.98 -15.04
N HIS A 680 -12.61 22.17 -15.89
CA HIS A 680 -12.48 20.72 -15.62
C HIS A 680 -11.51 20.38 -14.50
N ILE A 681 -10.60 21.31 -14.12
CA ILE A 681 -9.68 21.18 -13.00
C ILE A 681 -10.10 22.03 -11.79
N ALA A 682 -11.29 22.64 -11.85
CA ALA A 682 -11.76 23.60 -10.85
C ALA A 682 -11.77 23.03 -9.41
N ILE A 683 -12.06 21.74 -9.22
CA ILE A 683 -12.08 21.11 -7.91
C ILE A 683 -10.68 21.13 -7.28
N ARG A 684 -9.64 20.69 -8.00
CA ARG A 684 -8.24 20.73 -7.52
C ARG A 684 -7.80 22.13 -7.13
N HIS A 685 -8.16 23.08 -7.94
CA HIS A 685 -7.87 24.49 -7.74
C HIS A 685 -8.51 25.05 -6.48
N PHE A 686 -9.81 24.83 -6.28
CA PHE A 686 -10.52 25.30 -5.10
C PHE A 686 -10.04 24.61 -3.84
N TRP A 687 -9.78 23.31 -3.90
CA TRP A 687 -9.28 22.55 -2.77
C TRP A 687 -7.90 23.05 -2.31
N THR A 688 -6.94 23.21 -3.23
CA THR A 688 -5.61 23.72 -2.89
C THR A 688 -5.68 25.13 -2.32
N LYS A 689 -6.53 26.00 -2.90
CA LYS A 689 -6.77 27.32 -2.37
C LYS A 689 -7.34 27.30 -0.96
N GLU A 690 -8.32 26.43 -0.69
CA GLU A 690 -8.86 26.26 0.65
C GLU A 690 -7.74 25.98 1.67
N LYS A 691 -6.79 25.08 1.33
CA LYS A 691 -5.67 24.75 2.21
C LYS A 691 -4.71 25.95 2.45
N VAL A 692 -4.58 26.84 1.47
CA VAL A 692 -3.86 28.11 1.66
C VAL A 692 -4.68 29.07 2.54
N ASP A 693 -5.98 29.22 2.29
CA ASP A 693 -6.85 30.15 3.04
C ASP A 693 -7.03 29.71 4.51
N THR A 694 -7.05 28.40 4.78
CA THR A 694 -7.07 27.84 6.15
C THR A 694 -5.70 27.83 6.82
N ASN A 695 -4.66 28.36 6.15
CA ASN A 695 -3.29 28.42 6.68
C ASN A 695 -2.70 27.03 7.03
N GLU A 696 -3.15 25.98 6.33
CA GLU A 696 -2.55 24.65 6.44
C GLU A 696 -1.27 24.55 5.61
N ILE A 697 -1.22 25.25 4.45
CA ILE A 697 -0.03 25.36 3.59
C ILE A 697 0.24 26.80 3.21
N ILE A 698 1.50 27.09 2.89
CA ILE A 698 1.92 28.33 2.22
C ILE A 698 2.67 28.00 0.93
N MET A 699 2.39 28.79 -0.12
CA MET A 699 3.10 28.64 -1.40
C MET A 699 4.33 29.55 -1.40
N VAL A 700 5.48 29.00 -1.68
CA VAL A 700 6.75 29.74 -1.77
C VAL A 700 7.38 29.53 -3.14
N HIS A 701 7.56 30.60 -3.89
CA HIS A 701 8.26 30.52 -5.17
C HIS A 701 9.73 30.16 -4.95
N ARG A 702 10.20 29.18 -5.74
CA ARG A 702 11.62 28.81 -5.83
C ARG A 702 12.04 28.77 -7.28
N ALA A 703 13.21 29.31 -7.59
CA ALA A 703 13.75 29.27 -8.95
C ALA A 703 14.07 27.81 -9.34
N THR A 704 13.89 27.48 -10.63
CA THR A 704 14.05 26.11 -11.15
C THR A 704 15.39 25.48 -10.80
N GLU A 705 16.49 26.28 -10.74
CA GLU A 705 17.84 25.79 -10.43
C GLU A 705 18.00 25.24 -8.99
N ILE A 706 17.07 25.61 -8.11
CA ILE A 706 17.04 25.16 -6.71
C ILE A 706 15.79 24.32 -6.39
N MET A 707 15.05 23.89 -7.43
CA MET A 707 13.97 22.91 -7.37
C MET A 707 14.45 21.46 -7.59
N GLY A 708 15.76 21.23 -7.45
CA GLY A 708 16.39 19.93 -7.69
C GLY A 708 15.68 18.72 -7.10
N PRO A 709 15.14 18.77 -5.85
CA PRO A 709 14.41 17.66 -5.28
C PRO A 709 13.20 17.19 -6.09
N ALA A 710 12.50 18.10 -6.81
CA ALA A 710 11.36 17.75 -7.63
C ALA A 710 11.71 17.57 -9.12
N ASN A 711 12.65 18.39 -9.67
CA ASN A 711 13.05 18.30 -11.08
C ASN A 711 13.57 16.91 -11.47
N VAL A 712 14.40 16.29 -10.62
CA VAL A 712 14.94 14.92 -10.86
C VAL A 712 13.84 13.87 -10.94
N MET A 713 12.67 14.16 -10.35
CA MET A 713 11.51 13.28 -10.38
C MET A 713 10.65 13.39 -11.65
N THR A 714 10.89 14.42 -12.48
CA THR A 714 10.03 14.73 -13.64
C THR A 714 10.76 14.76 -14.97
N LYS A 715 12.07 15.05 -14.99
CA LYS A 715 12.82 15.35 -16.21
C LYS A 715 14.11 14.52 -16.31
N PRO A 716 14.48 14.01 -17.49
CA PRO A 716 15.80 13.42 -17.70
C PRO A 716 16.85 14.55 -17.68
N ILE A 717 17.65 14.60 -16.61
CA ILE A 717 18.68 15.64 -16.39
C ILE A 717 20.05 15.00 -16.50
N HIS A 718 21.02 15.75 -17.03
CA HIS A 718 22.36 15.23 -17.33
C HIS A 718 23.49 16.13 -16.82
N GLY A 719 24.71 15.59 -16.84
CA GLY A 719 25.95 16.32 -16.57
C GLY A 719 26.00 16.97 -15.19
N ALA A 720 26.54 18.17 -15.11
CA ALA A 720 26.75 18.88 -13.85
C ALA A 720 25.42 19.27 -13.18
N GLN A 721 24.38 19.55 -13.96
CA GLN A 721 23.05 19.86 -13.44
C GLN A 721 22.48 18.64 -12.67
N PHE A 722 22.52 17.45 -13.27
CA PHE A 722 22.06 16.24 -12.60
C PHE A 722 22.81 15.97 -11.29
N VAL A 723 24.15 16.14 -11.29
CA VAL A 723 24.95 15.95 -10.06
C VAL A 723 24.53 16.93 -8.96
N ASN A 724 24.29 18.20 -9.31
CA ASN A 724 23.85 19.22 -8.37
C ASN A 724 22.44 18.93 -7.82
N GLU A 725 21.49 18.64 -8.70
CA GLU A 725 20.09 18.41 -8.30
C GLU A 725 19.94 17.08 -7.54
N ARG A 726 20.68 16.04 -7.91
CA ARG A 726 20.76 14.80 -7.13
C ARG A 726 21.27 15.07 -5.71
N LYS A 727 22.31 15.90 -5.53
CA LYS A 727 22.79 16.28 -4.19
C LYS A 727 21.72 17.05 -3.39
N GLN A 728 20.94 17.92 -4.03
CA GLN A 728 19.83 18.57 -3.37
C GLN A 728 18.74 17.58 -2.93
N LEU A 729 18.43 16.60 -3.80
CA LEU A 729 17.43 15.56 -3.51
C LEU A 729 17.87 14.62 -2.38
N THR A 730 19.07 14.04 -2.51
CA THR A 730 19.51 12.96 -1.60
C THR A 730 20.20 13.51 -0.34
N ASN A 731 20.62 14.76 -0.34
CA ASN A 731 21.49 15.33 0.70
C ASN A 731 22.73 14.45 0.97
N TRP A 732 23.26 13.82 -0.09
CA TRP A 732 24.41 12.93 -0.06
C TRP A 732 25.53 13.52 -0.91
N GLU A 733 26.74 13.62 -0.36
CA GLU A 733 27.90 14.21 -1.03
C GLU A 733 28.53 13.31 -2.13
#